data_15cd252f525e5dea24b06cfeb099d56a
#
_entry.id   15cd252f525e5dea24b06cfeb099d56a
#
_cell.length_a   1.000
_cell.length_b   1.000
_cell.length_c   1.000
_cell.angle_alpha   90.00
_cell.angle_beta   90.00
_cell.angle_gamma   90.00
#
_symmetry.space_group_name_H-M   'P 1'
#
loop_
_entity.id
_entity.type
_entity.pdbx_description
1 polymer ?
#
loop_
_entity_poly.entity_id
_entity_poly.type
_entity_poly.pdbx_seq_one_letter_code
_entity_poly.pdbx_strand_id
1 'polypeptide(L)'
;MEMSMSIYDTLNEQQREAVFHTEGPVLILAGAGSGKTRVLTHRTAYLIEEKGVNPYNIMAITFTNKAAGEMRERIDQLVGYGSESIWVSTFHSTCVRILRRHIDRIGFDTNFTIYDSDDQKTLMKDICKRLNVDTKIYKERSLLAAISKAKDELVDPQEFSLRAAASGDFAKRKQAEIYREYQDALRRNNALDFDDLIVKTVELFKTDAQVLDYYQERFRYIMVDEYQDTNTAQFELISILARKYKNLCVVGDDDQSIYKFRGANIYNILNFEKHFPEAVTIKLEQNYRSTQNILNAANGVISNNMGRKRKTLWTDNEAGKKIGFKQFETGYEEAEYVAKDINACVKDGRYHYGDCAVLYRTNAQSRLFEEKFIVSNIPYKIVGGVNFYARKEIKDLLAYLKTIDNARDDLAVRRIINVPKRGIGATTLNRVADYAAAADISFYNALKMADDIPTLGKSAAKIKPFVNFIQVMRSKVEIISVSELLQEIIDETGYVKELEAEDTEEAKARIENIDELISKVVAYEEGEEHPTLSGFLEEVALVADIDSLDEGSDYVVLMTLHSAKGLEFPKVYLAGMEDGLFPSYMSITSDSSSEDLEEERRLAYVGITRAKEELTITCARQRMIRGETQYNRVSRFVREIPSELLDSEPRKPESARGSSFGKESSFPSFLQNQTTARPKRTTLRQQPSGQSMQAKALVTKGVVKSELDYGIGDAVSHIKFGRGVVKNIMDGGRDYEVTVDFEGYGVKKMFASFAKLKRI
;
A
#
# COMPACT_ATOMS: atom_id res chain seq x y z
N MET A 1 -23.73 -14.19 -48.88
CA MET A 1 -23.03 -14.72 -47.69
C MET A 1 -22.17 -13.60 -47.14
N GLU A 2 -22.67 -12.86 -46.17
CA GLU A 2 -21.83 -11.98 -45.38
C GLU A 2 -20.84 -12.88 -44.64
N MET A 3 -19.55 -12.74 -44.95
CA MET A 3 -18.53 -13.39 -44.15
C MET A 3 -18.63 -12.80 -42.76
N SER A 4 -19.10 -13.55 -41.78
CA SER A 4 -19.05 -13.19 -40.38
C SER A 4 -17.59 -12.86 -40.04
N MET A 5 -17.31 -11.62 -39.72
CA MET A 5 -15.99 -11.18 -39.31
C MET A 5 -15.59 -11.92 -38.02
N SER A 6 -14.47 -12.62 -38.03
CA SER A 6 -13.97 -13.32 -36.84
C SER A 6 -13.61 -12.31 -35.75
N ILE A 7 -13.85 -12.62 -34.48
CA ILE A 7 -13.43 -11.77 -33.34
C ILE A 7 -11.92 -11.47 -33.38
N TYR A 8 -11.12 -12.33 -34.01
CA TYR A 8 -9.67 -12.19 -34.16
C TYR A 8 -9.24 -11.22 -35.28
N ASP A 9 -10.15 -10.86 -36.21
CA ASP A 9 -9.86 -9.91 -37.31
C ASP A 9 -9.65 -8.47 -36.80
N THR A 10 -10.14 -8.18 -35.59
CA THR A 10 -9.99 -6.87 -34.92
C THR A 10 -8.65 -6.70 -34.21
N LEU A 11 -7.83 -7.75 -34.17
CA LEU A 11 -6.50 -7.76 -33.55
C LEU A 11 -5.43 -7.36 -34.58
N ASN A 12 -4.40 -6.60 -34.13
CA ASN A 12 -3.23 -6.38 -34.97
C ASN A 12 -2.38 -7.67 -35.09
N GLU A 13 -1.34 -7.65 -35.93
CA GLU A 13 -0.52 -8.82 -36.22
C GLU A 13 0.15 -9.39 -34.96
N GLN A 14 0.75 -8.54 -34.11
CA GLN A 14 1.43 -8.96 -32.88
C GLN A 14 0.45 -9.47 -31.83
N GLN A 15 -0.72 -8.85 -31.73
CA GLN A 15 -1.80 -9.35 -30.85
C GLN A 15 -2.31 -10.71 -31.32
N ARG A 16 -2.46 -10.90 -32.63
CA ARG A 16 -2.83 -12.18 -33.23
C ARG A 16 -1.79 -13.28 -32.97
N GLU A 17 -0.50 -12.97 -33.17
CA GLU A 17 0.60 -13.87 -32.82
C GLU A 17 0.51 -14.29 -31.35
N ALA A 18 0.32 -13.34 -30.43
CA ALA A 18 0.21 -13.61 -29.01
C ALA A 18 -1.02 -14.45 -28.63
N VAL A 19 -2.15 -14.28 -29.33
CA VAL A 19 -3.37 -15.08 -29.13
C VAL A 19 -3.19 -16.52 -29.64
N PHE A 20 -2.55 -16.71 -30.79
CA PHE A 20 -2.50 -18.01 -31.46
C PHE A 20 -1.35 -18.90 -30.99
N HIS A 21 -0.33 -18.33 -30.31
CA HIS A 21 0.77 -19.11 -29.75
C HIS A 21 0.35 -19.75 -28.42
N THR A 22 -0.30 -20.92 -28.45
CA THR A 22 -0.96 -21.53 -27.29
C THR A 22 -0.06 -22.37 -26.40
N GLU A 23 0.94 -23.04 -26.96
CA GLU A 23 1.76 -24.03 -26.26
C GLU A 23 3.11 -23.48 -25.80
N GLY A 24 3.57 -23.93 -24.66
CA GLY A 24 4.84 -23.50 -24.07
C GLY A 24 4.79 -22.15 -23.36
N PRO A 25 5.90 -21.73 -22.75
CA PRO A 25 5.97 -20.47 -22.04
C PRO A 25 6.06 -19.27 -23.01
N VAL A 26 5.24 -18.24 -22.74
CA VAL A 26 5.17 -17.02 -23.56
C VAL A 26 5.27 -15.80 -22.67
N LEU A 27 6.16 -14.87 -23.02
CA LEU A 27 6.22 -13.53 -22.46
C LEU A 27 5.63 -12.53 -23.46
N ILE A 28 4.53 -11.91 -23.13
CA ILE A 28 3.96 -10.80 -23.87
C ILE A 28 4.42 -9.51 -23.22
N LEU A 29 5.42 -8.87 -23.84
CA LEU A 29 5.96 -7.60 -23.39
C LEU A 29 5.13 -6.46 -23.96
N ALA A 30 4.18 -5.97 -23.20
CA ALA A 30 3.10 -5.13 -23.68
C ALA A 30 3.15 -3.74 -23.02
N GLY A 31 3.40 -2.69 -23.82
CA GLY A 31 3.42 -1.33 -23.34
C GLY A 31 2.08 -0.82 -22.80
N ALA A 32 2.08 0.40 -22.22
CA ALA A 32 0.85 1.04 -21.77
C ALA A 32 -0.16 1.17 -22.91
N GLY A 33 -1.45 0.86 -22.66
CA GLY A 33 -2.52 1.02 -23.66
C GLY A 33 -2.42 0.13 -24.90
N SER A 34 -1.60 -0.93 -24.89
CA SER A 34 -1.41 -1.84 -26.04
C SER A 34 -2.41 -3.00 -26.12
N GLY A 35 -3.38 -3.04 -25.21
CA GLY A 35 -4.41 -4.08 -25.18
C GLY A 35 -4.01 -5.37 -24.47
N LYS A 36 -3.19 -5.30 -23.40
CA LYS A 36 -2.79 -6.45 -22.55
C LYS A 36 -3.96 -7.39 -22.23
N THR A 37 -4.98 -6.87 -21.57
CA THR A 37 -6.16 -7.64 -21.15
C THR A 37 -6.94 -8.16 -22.35
N ARG A 38 -7.02 -7.38 -23.46
CA ARG A 38 -7.66 -7.82 -24.70
C ARG A 38 -7.00 -9.05 -25.28
N VAL A 39 -5.67 -9.11 -25.30
CA VAL A 39 -4.94 -10.29 -25.80
C VAL A 39 -5.19 -11.50 -24.90
N LEU A 40 -5.19 -11.35 -23.56
CA LEU A 40 -5.48 -12.45 -22.64
C LEU A 40 -6.90 -13.00 -22.82
N THR A 41 -7.89 -12.12 -22.94
CA THR A 41 -9.30 -12.55 -23.12
C THR A 41 -9.54 -13.24 -24.46
N HIS A 42 -8.96 -12.71 -25.56
CA HIS A 42 -9.04 -13.36 -26.87
C HIS A 42 -8.25 -14.67 -26.94
N ARG A 43 -7.10 -14.77 -26.24
CA ARG A 43 -6.35 -16.01 -26.10
C ARG A 43 -7.17 -17.06 -25.34
N THR A 44 -7.89 -16.67 -24.30
CA THR A 44 -8.80 -17.56 -23.57
C THR A 44 -9.91 -18.07 -24.49
N ALA A 45 -10.55 -17.18 -25.23
CA ALA A 45 -11.58 -17.58 -26.22
C ALA A 45 -11.01 -18.54 -27.27
N TYR A 46 -9.82 -18.26 -27.83
CA TYR A 46 -9.15 -19.10 -28.79
C TYR A 46 -8.84 -20.52 -28.29
N LEU A 47 -8.36 -20.61 -27.02
CA LEU A 47 -8.11 -21.89 -26.36
C LEU A 47 -9.39 -22.76 -26.28
N ILE A 48 -10.52 -22.11 -25.96
CA ILE A 48 -11.79 -22.82 -25.78
C ILE A 48 -12.43 -23.16 -27.12
N GLU A 49 -12.61 -22.18 -27.99
CA GLU A 49 -13.39 -22.32 -29.22
C GLU A 49 -12.64 -23.08 -30.33
N GLU A 50 -11.36 -22.75 -30.53
CA GLU A 50 -10.58 -23.30 -31.67
C GLU A 50 -9.70 -24.48 -31.24
N LYS A 51 -9.19 -24.49 -30.01
CA LYS A 51 -8.35 -25.60 -29.51
C LYS A 51 -9.13 -26.63 -28.71
N GLY A 52 -10.41 -26.39 -28.40
CA GLY A 52 -11.26 -27.32 -27.65
C GLY A 52 -10.77 -27.55 -26.20
N VAL A 53 -10.06 -26.60 -25.62
CA VAL A 53 -9.59 -26.69 -24.23
C VAL A 53 -10.78 -26.54 -23.29
N ASN A 54 -10.92 -27.49 -22.36
CA ASN A 54 -11.96 -27.34 -21.32
C ASN A 54 -11.74 -26.09 -20.50
N PRO A 55 -12.74 -25.20 -20.37
CA PRO A 55 -12.65 -23.98 -19.53
C PRO A 55 -12.14 -24.24 -18.11
N TYR A 56 -12.48 -25.37 -17.51
CA TYR A 56 -12.00 -25.84 -16.21
C TYR A 56 -10.46 -25.94 -16.12
N ASN A 57 -9.77 -26.15 -17.25
CA ASN A 57 -8.32 -26.27 -17.30
C ASN A 57 -7.58 -24.93 -17.50
N ILE A 58 -8.30 -23.81 -17.49
CA ILE A 58 -7.73 -22.48 -17.71
C ILE A 58 -7.73 -21.69 -16.40
N MET A 59 -6.60 -21.07 -16.11
CA MET A 59 -6.40 -20.16 -14.99
C MET A 59 -5.91 -18.81 -15.51
N ALA A 60 -6.56 -17.71 -15.08
CA ALA A 60 -6.15 -16.35 -15.38
C ALA A 60 -6.03 -15.55 -14.07
N ILE A 61 -4.84 -15.03 -13.80
CA ILE A 61 -4.52 -14.32 -12.56
C ILE A 61 -4.21 -12.85 -12.85
N THR A 62 -4.73 -11.97 -12.01
CA THR A 62 -4.42 -10.54 -11.99
C THR A 62 -4.19 -10.05 -10.55
N PHE A 63 -3.98 -8.73 -10.35
CA PHE A 63 -3.61 -8.18 -9.04
C PHE A 63 -4.79 -7.59 -8.25
N THR A 64 -5.88 -7.15 -8.89
CA THR A 64 -7.02 -6.53 -8.21
C THR A 64 -8.31 -7.27 -8.54
N ASN A 65 -9.28 -7.23 -7.62
CA ASN A 65 -10.59 -7.84 -7.83
C ASN A 65 -11.35 -7.15 -8.97
N LYS A 66 -11.22 -5.83 -9.10
CA LYS A 66 -11.79 -5.08 -10.24
C LYS A 66 -11.26 -5.62 -11.58
N ALA A 67 -9.93 -5.76 -11.72
CA ALA A 67 -9.34 -6.29 -12.95
C ALA A 67 -9.76 -7.75 -13.22
N ALA A 68 -9.93 -8.57 -12.19
CA ALA A 68 -10.44 -9.93 -12.31
C ALA A 68 -11.92 -9.96 -12.78
N GLY A 69 -12.75 -9.07 -12.22
CA GLY A 69 -14.15 -8.88 -12.64
C GLY A 69 -14.25 -8.45 -14.10
N GLU A 70 -13.54 -7.38 -14.50
CA GLU A 70 -13.50 -6.91 -15.89
C GLU A 70 -12.98 -7.99 -16.86
N MET A 71 -11.96 -8.75 -16.46
CA MET A 71 -11.43 -9.85 -17.29
C MET A 71 -12.50 -10.93 -17.47
N ARG A 72 -13.23 -11.29 -16.42
CA ARG A 72 -14.31 -12.27 -16.46
C ARG A 72 -15.43 -11.81 -17.39
N GLU A 73 -15.95 -10.60 -17.20
CA GLU A 73 -17.00 -10.03 -18.06
C GLU A 73 -16.63 -10.04 -19.54
N ARG A 74 -15.39 -9.67 -19.86
CA ARG A 74 -14.89 -9.67 -21.25
C ARG A 74 -14.75 -11.09 -21.81
N ILE A 75 -14.36 -12.08 -21.01
CA ILE A 75 -14.32 -13.47 -21.42
C ILE A 75 -15.74 -13.99 -21.65
N ASP A 76 -16.69 -13.71 -20.75
CA ASP A 76 -18.09 -14.11 -20.87
C ASP A 76 -18.73 -13.57 -22.15
N GLN A 77 -18.41 -12.34 -22.53
CA GLN A 77 -18.87 -11.73 -23.80
C GLN A 77 -18.30 -12.42 -25.05
N LEU A 78 -17.08 -12.98 -24.95
CA LEU A 78 -16.40 -13.62 -26.09
C LEU A 78 -16.76 -15.11 -26.23
N VAL A 79 -16.86 -15.86 -25.14
CA VAL A 79 -16.97 -17.33 -25.12
C VAL A 79 -18.42 -17.79 -25.03
N GLY A 80 -19.31 -17.02 -24.50
CA GLY A 80 -20.74 -17.30 -24.41
C GLY A 80 -21.13 -18.36 -23.39
N TYR A 81 -20.68 -19.60 -23.48
CA TYR A 81 -21.09 -20.72 -22.61
C TYR A 81 -19.90 -21.46 -22.00
N GLY A 82 -19.97 -21.76 -20.68
CA GLY A 82 -18.94 -22.52 -19.95
C GLY A 82 -17.80 -21.65 -19.37
N SER A 83 -17.84 -20.34 -19.59
CA SER A 83 -16.84 -19.38 -19.09
C SER A 83 -16.80 -19.32 -17.55
N GLU A 84 -17.90 -19.62 -16.88
CA GLU A 84 -18.03 -19.69 -15.41
C GLU A 84 -17.06 -20.71 -14.77
N SER A 85 -16.64 -21.73 -15.54
CA SER A 85 -15.69 -22.74 -15.07
C SER A 85 -14.22 -22.30 -15.11
N ILE A 86 -13.93 -21.19 -15.78
CA ILE A 86 -12.59 -20.62 -15.86
C ILE A 86 -12.20 -20.03 -14.48
N TRP A 87 -10.98 -20.31 -14.04
CA TRP A 87 -10.47 -19.74 -12.78
C TRP A 87 -9.89 -18.36 -13.03
N VAL A 88 -10.74 -17.32 -13.00
CA VAL A 88 -10.31 -15.90 -13.08
C VAL A 88 -10.33 -15.32 -11.67
N SER A 89 -9.18 -14.88 -11.13
CA SER A 89 -9.08 -14.33 -9.77
C SER A 89 -7.76 -13.60 -9.53
N THR A 90 -7.59 -13.03 -8.33
CA THR A 90 -6.30 -12.49 -7.87
C THR A 90 -5.41 -13.61 -7.33
N PHE A 91 -4.09 -13.33 -7.15
CA PHE A 91 -3.17 -14.25 -6.47
C PHE A 91 -3.70 -14.67 -5.10
N HIS A 92 -4.09 -13.68 -4.28
CA HIS A 92 -4.56 -13.93 -2.92
C HIS A 92 -5.87 -14.73 -2.89
N SER A 93 -6.86 -14.38 -3.72
CA SER A 93 -8.12 -15.13 -3.83
C SER A 93 -7.89 -16.57 -4.26
N THR A 94 -6.97 -16.78 -5.21
CA THR A 94 -6.56 -18.14 -5.60
C THR A 94 -5.99 -18.92 -4.43
N CYS A 95 -5.06 -18.33 -3.69
CA CYS A 95 -4.43 -18.97 -2.53
C CYS A 95 -5.44 -19.28 -1.43
N VAL A 96 -6.33 -18.34 -1.11
CA VAL A 96 -7.38 -18.58 -0.10
C VAL A 96 -8.27 -19.76 -0.49
N ARG A 97 -8.77 -19.82 -1.74
CA ARG A 97 -9.59 -20.95 -2.22
C ARG A 97 -8.86 -22.30 -2.14
N ILE A 98 -7.54 -22.33 -2.38
CA ILE A 98 -6.73 -23.53 -2.25
C ILE A 98 -6.56 -23.90 -0.78
N LEU A 99 -6.20 -22.94 0.05
CA LEU A 99 -5.97 -23.12 1.48
C LEU A 99 -7.25 -23.53 2.23
N ARG A 100 -8.41 -22.94 1.91
CA ARG A 100 -9.71 -23.33 2.51
C ARG A 100 -10.04 -24.80 2.29
N ARG A 101 -9.47 -25.43 1.28
CA ARG A 101 -9.70 -26.87 0.96
C ARG A 101 -8.65 -27.80 1.54
N HIS A 102 -7.42 -27.34 1.74
CA HIS A 102 -6.29 -28.25 1.97
C HIS A 102 -5.31 -27.80 3.06
N ILE A 103 -5.55 -26.69 3.76
CA ILE A 103 -4.60 -26.14 4.73
C ILE A 103 -4.42 -27.04 5.96
N ASP A 104 -5.38 -27.94 6.21
CA ASP A 104 -5.29 -28.98 7.22
C ASP A 104 -4.06 -29.87 7.06
N ARG A 105 -3.59 -30.06 5.82
CA ARG A 105 -2.35 -30.79 5.49
C ARG A 105 -1.07 -30.15 6.06
N ILE A 106 -1.12 -28.86 6.38
CA ILE A 106 0.00 -28.13 6.99
C ILE A 106 -0.32 -27.63 8.41
N GLY A 107 -1.40 -28.16 9.01
CA GLY A 107 -1.70 -28.06 10.44
C GLY A 107 -2.43 -26.78 10.88
N PHE A 108 -3.27 -26.23 10.02
CA PHE A 108 -4.24 -25.19 10.34
C PHE A 108 -5.66 -25.72 10.16
N ASP A 109 -6.65 -25.07 10.79
CA ASP A 109 -8.05 -25.35 10.49
C ASP A 109 -8.49 -24.58 9.24
N THR A 110 -9.43 -25.13 8.47
CA THR A 110 -9.87 -24.53 7.21
C THR A 110 -10.60 -23.19 7.37
N ASN A 111 -11.17 -22.90 8.55
CA ASN A 111 -11.83 -21.64 8.90
C ASN A 111 -10.86 -20.60 9.49
N PHE A 112 -9.63 -20.53 8.99
CA PHE A 112 -8.64 -19.56 9.46
C PHE A 112 -9.09 -18.11 9.22
N THR A 113 -8.69 -17.21 10.11
CA THR A 113 -8.92 -15.76 9.96
C THR A 113 -7.80 -15.11 9.15
N ILE A 114 -8.16 -14.18 8.25
CA ILE A 114 -7.19 -13.34 7.54
C ILE A 114 -7.00 -12.03 8.32
N TYR A 115 -5.77 -11.77 8.78
CA TYR A 115 -5.41 -10.58 9.55
C TYR A 115 -5.08 -9.40 8.62
N ASP A 116 -5.79 -8.29 8.84
CA ASP A 116 -5.47 -7.02 8.17
C ASP A 116 -4.25 -6.32 8.81
N SER A 117 -3.86 -5.17 8.29
CA SER A 117 -2.70 -4.42 8.77
C SER A 117 -2.85 -3.92 10.22
N ASP A 118 -4.06 -3.72 10.73
CA ASP A 118 -4.30 -3.29 12.10
C ASP A 118 -4.32 -4.47 13.07
N ASP A 119 -4.86 -5.62 12.63
CA ASP A 119 -4.77 -6.90 13.34
C ASP A 119 -3.29 -7.28 13.53
N GLN A 120 -2.48 -7.20 12.46
CA GLN A 120 -1.03 -7.45 12.51
C GLN A 120 -0.32 -6.51 13.48
N LYS A 121 -0.62 -5.20 13.46
CA LYS A 121 -0.03 -4.23 14.41
C LYS A 121 -0.41 -4.54 15.85
N THR A 122 -1.66 -4.93 16.09
CA THR A 122 -2.14 -5.27 17.43
C THR A 122 -1.42 -6.52 17.95
N LEU A 123 -1.33 -7.56 17.12
CA LEU A 123 -0.58 -8.77 17.44
C LEU A 123 0.89 -8.46 17.72
N MET A 124 1.53 -7.63 16.88
CA MET A 124 2.94 -7.24 17.05
C MET A 124 3.18 -6.48 18.37
N LYS A 125 2.26 -5.59 18.78
CA LYS A 125 2.32 -4.89 20.08
C LYS A 125 2.27 -5.87 21.24
N ASP A 126 1.39 -6.85 21.19
CA ASP A 126 1.26 -7.87 22.23
C ASP A 126 2.54 -8.73 22.33
N ILE A 127 3.13 -9.09 21.18
CA ILE A 127 4.40 -9.82 21.12
C ILE A 127 5.55 -9.00 21.71
N CYS A 128 5.68 -7.72 21.29
CA CYS A 128 6.71 -6.83 21.82
C CYS A 128 6.60 -6.66 23.34
N LYS A 129 5.39 -6.54 23.86
CA LYS A 129 5.14 -6.46 25.31
C LYS A 129 5.56 -7.75 26.02
N ARG A 130 5.23 -8.93 25.47
CA ARG A 130 5.53 -10.25 26.04
C ARG A 130 7.04 -10.56 26.05
N LEU A 131 7.74 -10.17 24.97
CA LEU A 131 9.19 -10.33 24.83
C LEU A 131 10.01 -9.20 25.46
N ASN A 132 9.37 -8.27 26.20
CA ASN A 132 9.98 -7.06 26.78
C ASN A 132 10.83 -6.27 25.76
N VAL A 133 10.32 -6.11 24.54
CA VAL A 133 10.98 -5.36 23.48
C VAL A 133 10.70 -3.87 23.64
N ASP A 134 11.74 -3.03 23.61
CA ASP A 134 11.57 -1.57 23.60
C ASP A 134 11.07 -1.10 22.22
N THR A 135 9.77 -0.75 22.14
CA THR A 135 9.12 -0.30 20.91
C THR A 135 9.60 1.07 20.42
N LYS A 136 10.38 1.82 21.23
CA LYS A 136 11.05 3.04 20.77
C LYS A 136 12.23 2.71 19.85
N ILE A 137 12.92 1.60 20.12
CA ILE A 137 14.03 1.09 19.32
C ILE A 137 13.52 0.24 18.16
N TYR A 138 12.61 -0.70 18.47
CA TYR A 138 12.01 -1.62 17.52
C TYR A 138 10.56 -1.23 17.23
N LYS A 139 10.36 -0.33 16.26
CA LYS A 139 9.01 0.13 15.88
C LYS A 139 8.23 -1.01 15.24
N GLU A 140 7.00 -1.22 15.66
CA GLU A 140 6.13 -2.31 15.17
C GLU A 140 6.05 -2.32 13.63
N ARG A 141 5.90 -1.14 13.02
CA ARG A 141 5.85 -1.02 11.55
C ARG A 141 7.13 -1.52 10.87
N SER A 142 8.29 -1.25 11.46
CA SER A 142 9.58 -1.70 10.90
C SER A 142 9.77 -3.21 11.05
N LEU A 143 9.29 -3.78 12.17
CA LEU A 143 9.30 -5.22 12.39
C LEU A 143 8.39 -5.94 11.39
N LEU A 144 7.15 -5.48 11.22
CA LEU A 144 6.21 -6.04 10.24
C LEU A 144 6.76 -5.93 8.81
N ALA A 145 7.35 -4.80 8.43
CA ALA A 145 7.96 -4.64 7.12
C ALA A 145 9.14 -5.61 6.88
N ALA A 146 9.96 -5.88 7.91
CA ALA A 146 11.05 -6.85 7.81
C ALA A 146 10.53 -8.30 7.66
N ILE A 147 9.44 -8.64 8.36
CA ILE A 147 8.77 -9.94 8.26
C ILE A 147 8.13 -10.11 6.89
N SER A 148 7.38 -9.12 6.41
CA SER A 148 6.74 -9.12 5.09
C SER A 148 7.79 -9.32 3.99
N LYS A 149 8.90 -8.58 4.05
CA LYS A 149 10.01 -8.75 3.10
C LYS A 149 10.59 -10.17 3.14
N ALA A 150 10.75 -10.77 4.32
CA ALA A 150 11.24 -12.14 4.44
C ALA A 150 10.27 -13.14 3.81
N LYS A 151 8.96 -12.96 4.02
CA LYS A 151 7.90 -13.78 3.42
C LYS A 151 7.87 -13.64 1.89
N ASP A 152 7.99 -12.42 1.36
CA ASP A 152 8.08 -12.16 -0.08
C ASP A 152 9.25 -12.91 -0.74
N GLU A 153 10.37 -13.10 -0.01
CA GLU A 153 11.55 -13.83 -0.42
C GLU A 153 11.48 -15.33 -0.08
N LEU A 154 10.36 -15.84 0.47
CA LEU A 154 10.16 -17.20 0.97
C LEU A 154 11.16 -17.60 2.07
N VAL A 155 11.64 -16.65 2.85
CA VAL A 155 12.53 -16.87 3.99
C VAL A 155 11.70 -17.13 5.24
N ASP A 156 11.66 -18.36 5.71
CA ASP A 156 10.95 -18.76 6.91
C ASP A 156 11.67 -18.26 8.20
N PRO A 157 11.01 -18.32 9.38
CA PRO A 157 11.61 -17.86 10.64
C PRO A 157 12.91 -18.60 11.01
N GLN A 158 13.09 -19.87 10.62
CA GLN A 158 14.27 -20.64 10.90
C GLN A 158 15.44 -20.17 10.02
N GLU A 159 15.21 -20.03 8.73
CA GLU A 159 16.22 -19.52 7.80
C GLU A 159 16.58 -18.06 8.13
N PHE A 160 15.61 -17.22 8.50
CA PHE A 160 15.85 -15.85 8.95
C PHE A 160 16.75 -15.84 10.20
N SER A 161 16.52 -16.75 11.15
CA SER A 161 17.35 -16.89 12.36
C SER A 161 18.79 -17.30 12.03
N LEU A 162 18.98 -18.22 11.08
CA LEU A 162 20.31 -18.62 10.61
C LEU A 162 21.06 -17.46 9.94
N ARG A 163 20.38 -16.73 9.05
CA ARG A 163 20.95 -15.53 8.40
C ARG A 163 21.31 -14.44 9.42
N ALA A 164 20.44 -14.21 10.41
CA ALA A 164 20.67 -13.25 11.48
C ALA A 164 21.86 -13.66 12.38
N ALA A 165 21.99 -14.93 12.69
CA ALA A 165 23.12 -15.46 13.45
C ALA A 165 24.45 -15.27 12.71
N ALA A 166 24.48 -15.57 11.40
CA ALA A 166 25.65 -15.42 10.54
C ALA A 166 26.09 -13.96 10.38
N SER A 167 25.15 -13.00 10.42
CA SER A 167 25.46 -11.57 10.29
C SER A 167 26.18 -10.97 11.51
N GLY A 168 26.14 -11.61 12.67
CA GLY A 168 26.65 -11.07 13.94
C GLY A 168 25.85 -9.90 14.51
N ASP A 169 24.81 -9.44 13.83
CA ASP A 169 23.99 -8.28 14.20
C ASP A 169 22.95 -8.64 15.28
N PHE A 170 23.09 -8.00 16.45
CA PHE A 170 22.17 -8.22 17.58
C PHE A 170 20.73 -7.82 17.24
N ALA A 171 20.55 -6.73 16.49
CA ALA A 171 19.21 -6.26 16.11
C ALA A 171 18.51 -7.28 15.20
N LYS A 172 19.23 -7.87 14.25
CA LYS A 172 18.69 -8.92 13.37
C LYS A 172 18.35 -10.20 14.14
N ARG A 173 19.14 -10.58 15.15
CA ARG A 173 18.81 -11.73 16.03
C ARG A 173 17.52 -11.47 16.80
N LYS A 174 17.32 -10.24 17.31
CA LYS A 174 16.08 -9.90 17.99
C LYS A 174 14.89 -9.87 17.03
N GLN A 175 15.07 -9.39 15.81
CA GLN A 175 14.04 -9.49 14.77
C GLN A 175 13.68 -10.96 14.44
N ALA A 176 14.66 -11.85 14.41
CA ALA A 176 14.43 -13.28 14.19
C ALA A 176 13.59 -13.93 15.29
N GLU A 177 13.88 -13.59 16.57
CA GLU A 177 13.08 -14.02 17.72
C GLU A 177 11.63 -13.54 17.60
N ILE A 178 11.43 -12.27 17.24
CA ILE A 178 10.11 -11.66 17.06
C ILE A 178 9.38 -12.31 15.88
N TYR A 179 10.04 -12.57 14.76
CA TYR A 179 9.43 -13.20 13.59
C TYR A 179 8.93 -14.61 13.93
N ARG A 180 9.72 -15.41 14.64
CA ARG A 180 9.28 -16.75 15.09
C ARG A 180 8.05 -16.65 15.98
N GLU A 181 8.07 -15.78 17.00
CA GLU A 181 6.94 -15.60 17.90
C GLU A 181 5.68 -15.06 17.18
N TYR A 182 5.86 -14.23 16.15
CA TYR A 182 4.77 -13.74 15.31
C TYR A 182 4.10 -14.89 14.54
N GLN A 183 4.89 -15.75 13.93
CA GLN A 183 4.38 -16.90 13.17
C GLN A 183 3.71 -17.94 14.10
N ASP A 184 4.29 -18.18 15.28
CA ASP A 184 3.70 -19.05 16.29
C ASP A 184 2.38 -18.49 16.82
N ALA A 185 2.27 -17.16 17.00
CA ALA A 185 1.04 -16.52 17.44
C ALA A 185 -0.05 -16.60 16.36
N LEU A 186 0.27 -16.38 15.08
CA LEU A 186 -0.66 -16.57 13.98
C LEU A 186 -1.20 -18.02 13.97
N ARG A 187 -0.31 -19.00 14.12
CA ARG A 187 -0.71 -20.41 14.17
C ARG A 187 -1.63 -20.74 15.35
N ARG A 188 -1.34 -20.24 16.55
CA ARG A 188 -2.21 -20.41 17.73
C ARG A 188 -3.61 -19.81 17.52
N ASN A 189 -3.69 -18.66 16.87
CA ASN A 189 -4.95 -17.97 16.58
C ASN A 189 -5.71 -18.57 15.38
N ASN A 190 -5.18 -19.61 14.73
CA ASN A 190 -5.65 -20.09 13.44
C ASN A 190 -5.85 -18.93 12.45
N ALA A 191 -4.82 -18.11 12.29
CA ALA A 191 -4.84 -16.91 11.48
C ALA A 191 -3.66 -16.89 10.49
N LEU A 192 -3.86 -16.24 9.36
CA LEU A 192 -2.85 -15.95 8.35
C LEU A 192 -2.84 -14.45 8.08
N ASP A 193 -1.68 -13.86 7.86
CA ASP A 193 -1.63 -12.54 7.25
C ASP A 193 -1.67 -12.62 5.72
N PHE A 194 -1.68 -11.48 5.03
CA PHE A 194 -1.74 -11.46 3.56
C PHE A 194 -0.59 -12.19 2.89
N ASP A 195 0.63 -12.03 3.41
CA ASP A 195 1.81 -12.67 2.84
C ASP A 195 1.76 -14.19 3.05
N ASP A 196 1.23 -14.66 4.20
CA ASP A 196 1.03 -16.08 4.50
C ASP A 196 0.12 -16.79 3.50
N LEU A 197 -0.85 -16.10 2.91
CA LEU A 197 -1.74 -16.71 1.92
C LEU A 197 -0.94 -17.33 0.77
N ILE A 198 0.08 -16.62 0.28
CA ILE A 198 0.94 -17.11 -0.79
C ILE A 198 1.99 -18.09 -0.26
N VAL A 199 2.69 -17.71 0.83
CA VAL A 199 3.74 -18.54 1.43
C VAL A 199 3.22 -19.92 1.84
N LYS A 200 2.05 -19.99 2.49
CA LYS A 200 1.44 -21.25 2.92
C LYS A 200 0.89 -22.08 1.75
N THR A 201 0.47 -21.45 0.67
CA THR A 201 0.12 -22.20 -0.55
C THR A 201 1.35 -22.82 -1.20
N VAL A 202 2.48 -22.10 -1.26
CA VAL A 202 3.75 -22.64 -1.73
C VAL A 202 4.25 -23.76 -0.81
N GLU A 203 4.15 -23.61 0.52
CA GLU A 203 4.49 -24.63 1.50
C GLU A 203 3.63 -25.89 1.30
N LEU A 204 2.32 -25.73 1.15
CA LEU A 204 1.37 -26.83 0.87
C LEU A 204 1.79 -27.62 -0.38
N PHE A 205 2.08 -26.94 -1.48
CA PHE A 205 2.47 -27.59 -2.73
C PHE A 205 3.84 -28.28 -2.66
N LYS A 206 4.74 -27.79 -1.81
CA LYS A 206 6.05 -28.43 -1.58
C LYS A 206 5.96 -29.64 -0.65
N THR A 207 4.97 -29.68 0.25
CA THR A 207 4.81 -30.75 1.26
C THR A 207 3.84 -31.85 0.84
N ASP A 208 2.79 -31.52 0.06
CA ASP A 208 1.78 -32.48 -0.41
C ASP A 208 1.76 -32.59 -1.94
N ALA A 209 2.44 -33.61 -2.46
CA ALA A 209 2.53 -33.87 -3.88
C ALA A 209 1.17 -34.21 -4.54
N GLN A 210 0.20 -34.75 -3.78
CA GLN A 210 -1.13 -35.09 -4.32
C GLN A 210 -1.96 -33.82 -4.56
N VAL A 211 -1.90 -32.88 -3.62
CA VAL A 211 -2.54 -31.58 -3.78
C VAL A 211 -1.92 -30.82 -4.95
N LEU A 212 -0.60 -30.80 -5.07
CA LEU A 212 0.08 -30.19 -6.20
C LEU A 212 -0.34 -30.82 -7.54
N ASP A 213 -0.29 -32.15 -7.65
CA ASP A 213 -0.65 -32.84 -8.90
C ASP A 213 -2.11 -32.55 -9.32
N TYR A 214 -3.04 -32.51 -8.35
CA TYR A 214 -4.43 -32.13 -8.61
C TYR A 214 -4.55 -30.74 -9.25
N TYR A 215 -3.85 -29.73 -8.70
CA TYR A 215 -3.91 -28.38 -9.26
C TYR A 215 -3.11 -28.22 -10.56
N GLN A 216 -2.04 -28.97 -10.77
CA GLN A 216 -1.33 -29.01 -12.04
C GLN A 216 -2.18 -29.64 -13.16
N GLU A 217 -2.96 -30.71 -12.85
CA GLU A 217 -3.92 -31.27 -13.81
C GLU A 217 -5.08 -30.33 -14.11
N ARG A 218 -5.54 -29.60 -13.10
CA ARG A 218 -6.59 -28.60 -13.24
C ARG A 218 -6.15 -27.42 -14.09
N PHE A 219 -4.97 -26.87 -13.86
CA PHE A 219 -4.48 -25.63 -14.50
C PHE A 219 -3.45 -25.95 -15.58
N ARG A 220 -3.92 -26.48 -16.70
CA ARG A 220 -3.07 -26.83 -17.85
C ARG A 220 -2.61 -25.61 -18.63
N TYR A 221 -3.40 -24.53 -18.60
CA TYR A 221 -3.08 -23.24 -19.21
C TYR A 221 -3.17 -22.15 -18.13
N ILE A 222 -2.06 -21.48 -17.89
CA ILE A 222 -1.94 -20.45 -16.85
C ILE A 222 -1.61 -19.13 -17.54
N MET A 223 -2.42 -18.11 -17.25
CA MET A 223 -2.20 -16.74 -17.72
C MET A 223 -2.03 -15.80 -16.53
N VAL A 224 -1.03 -14.90 -16.58
CA VAL A 224 -0.75 -13.94 -15.53
C VAL A 224 -0.67 -12.55 -16.13
N ASP A 225 -1.56 -11.65 -15.69
CA ASP A 225 -1.53 -10.23 -16.06
C ASP A 225 -0.64 -9.44 -15.07
N GLU A 226 -0.14 -8.28 -15.49
CA GLU A 226 0.72 -7.39 -14.71
C GLU A 226 1.94 -8.10 -14.09
N TYR A 227 2.54 -9.03 -14.81
CA TYR A 227 3.60 -9.94 -14.32
C TYR A 227 4.82 -9.22 -13.73
N GLN A 228 5.12 -7.98 -14.14
CA GLN A 228 6.20 -7.16 -13.60
C GLN A 228 6.04 -6.77 -12.12
N ASP A 229 4.84 -6.94 -11.55
CA ASP A 229 4.56 -6.62 -10.16
C ASP A 229 4.64 -7.84 -9.23
N THR A 230 4.98 -9.01 -9.76
CA THR A 230 5.12 -10.23 -8.97
C THR A 230 6.34 -10.18 -8.04
N ASN A 231 6.16 -10.67 -6.80
CA ASN A 231 7.27 -10.94 -5.88
C ASN A 231 7.83 -12.35 -6.08
N THR A 232 8.86 -12.73 -5.31
CA THR A 232 9.49 -14.05 -5.45
C THR A 232 8.55 -15.19 -5.04
N ALA A 233 7.71 -15.00 -4.02
CA ALA A 233 6.75 -16.01 -3.59
C ALA A 233 5.67 -16.28 -4.65
N GLN A 234 5.15 -15.23 -5.30
CA GLN A 234 4.21 -15.33 -6.40
C GLN A 234 4.83 -15.99 -7.63
N PHE A 235 6.07 -15.61 -7.96
CA PHE A 235 6.83 -16.26 -9.03
C PHE A 235 6.99 -17.76 -8.78
N GLU A 236 7.38 -18.16 -7.56
CA GLU A 236 7.56 -19.57 -7.20
C GLU A 236 6.22 -20.34 -7.29
N LEU A 237 5.13 -19.75 -6.79
CA LEU A 237 3.78 -20.33 -6.88
C LEU A 237 3.41 -20.67 -8.33
N ILE A 238 3.57 -19.70 -9.24
CA ILE A 238 3.26 -19.89 -10.66
C ILE A 238 4.19 -20.91 -11.30
N SER A 239 5.49 -20.85 -10.96
CA SER A 239 6.50 -21.77 -11.50
C SER A 239 6.21 -23.22 -11.10
N ILE A 240 5.81 -23.47 -9.86
CA ILE A 240 5.42 -24.80 -9.38
C ILE A 240 4.19 -25.31 -10.13
N LEU A 241 3.15 -24.50 -10.27
CA LEU A 241 1.92 -24.86 -10.96
C LEU A 241 2.17 -25.14 -12.46
N ALA A 242 2.95 -24.29 -13.12
CA ALA A 242 3.20 -24.42 -14.57
C ALA A 242 4.17 -25.57 -14.93
N ARG A 243 4.89 -26.14 -13.97
CA ARG A 243 6.01 -27.09 -14.21
C ARG A 243 5.61 -28.30 -15.06
N LYS A 244 4.39 -28.81 -14.90
CA LYS A 244 3.95 -30.04 -15.57
C LYS A 244 3.65 -29.84 -17.05
N TYR A 245 2.86 -28.82 -17.38
CA TYR A 245 2.38 -28.56 -18.74
C TYR A 245 3.15 -27.48 -19.48
N LYS A 246 3.84 -26.59 -18.75
CA LYS A 246 4.63 -25.46 -19.26
C LYS A 246 3.84 -24.42 -20.07
N ASN A 247 2.53 -24.53 -20.18
CA ASN A 247 1.68 -23.57 -20.89
C ASN A 247 1.44 -22.33 -20.01
N LEU A 248 2.48 -21.53 -19.85
CA LEU A 248 2.50 -20.31 -19.06
C LEU A 248 2.58 -19.10 -19.97
N CYS A 249 1.53 -18.29 -19.99
CA CYS A 249 1.49 -17.01 -20.67
C CYS A 249 1.53 -15.88 -19.65
N VAL A 250 2.60 -15.09 -19.65
CA VAL A 250 2.71 -13.92 -18.78
C VAL A 250 2.65 -12.65 -19.62
N VAL A 251 1.89 -11.66 -19.14
CA VAL A 251 1.77 -10.36 -19.79
C VAL A 251 2.22 -9.29 -18.81
N GLY A 252 3.03 -8.35 -19.27
CA GLY A 252 3.49 -7.28 -18.41
C GLY A 252 4.24 -6.18 -19.15
N ASP A 253 4.49 -5.11 -18.42
CA ASP A 253 5.25 -3.94 -18.83
C ASP A 253 6.30 -3.62 -17.76
N ASP A 254 7.56 -3.94 -18.01
CA ASP A 254 8.65 -3.62 -17.08
C ASP A 254 8.77 -2.11 -16.80
N ASP A 255 8.33 -1.23 -17.74
CA ASP A 255 8.25 0.21 -17.55
C ASP A 255 7.11 0.64 -16.62
N GLN A 256 6.20 -0.27 -16.22
CA GLN A 256 5.15 -0.05 -15.25
C GLN A 256 5.36 -0.80 -13.91
N SER A 257 6.57 -1.32 -13.66
CA SER A 257 6.92 -1.93 -12.37
C SER A 257 7.17 -0.84 -11.32
N ILE A 258 6.17 -0.60 -10.47
CA ILE A 258 6.13 0.50 -9.49
C ILE A 258 5.80 0.06 -8.06
N TYR A 259 5.84 -1.25 -7.76
CA TYR A 259 5.48 -1.81 -6.46
C TYR A 259 6.66 -2.50 -5.74
N LYS A 260 7.91 -2.07 -5.98
CA LYS A 260 9.11 -2.56 -5.26
C LYS A 260 8.93 -2.43 -3.73
N PHE A 261 8.31 -1.34 -3.28
CA PHE A 261 8.01 -1.12 -1.86
C PHE A 261 6.99 -2.12 -1.25
N ARG A 262 6.29 -2.89 -2.10
CA ARG A 262 5.41 -4.02 -1.74
C ARG A 262 6.02 -5.37 -2.12
N GLY A 263 7.34 -5.46 -2.26
CA GLY A 263 8.04 -6.69 -2.56
C GLY A 263 8.11 -7.09 -4.04
N ALA A 264 7.53 -6.31 -4.97
CA ALA A 264 7.61 -6.61 -6.40
C ALA A 264 9.07 -6.72 -6.87
N ASN A 265 9.35 -7.76 -7.65
CA ASN A 265 10.67 -8.05 -8.17
C ASN A 265 10.68 -7.95 -9.70
N ILE A 266 11.13 -6.81 -10.21
CA ILE A 266 11.20 -6.56 -11.66
C ILE A 266 12.04 -7.61 -12.41
N TYR A 267 12.98 -8.27 -11.74
CA TYR A 267 13.83 -9.28 -12.36
C TYR A 267 13.04 -10.53 -12.79
N ASN A 268 11.83 -10.76 -12.26
CA ASN A 268 10.95 -11.83 -12.72
C ASN A 268 10.60 -11.67 -14.20
N ILE A 269 10.22 -10.46 -14.64
CA ILE A 269 9.93 -10.19 -16.06
C ILE A 269 11.20 -9.99 -16.88
N LEU A 270 12.21 -9.31 -16.35
CA LEU A 270 13.47 -9.06 -17.07
C LEU A 270 14.23 -10.34 -17.38
N ASN A 271 14.18 -11.32 -16.49
CA ASN A 271 14.91 -12.59 -16.61
C ASN A 271 14.00 -13.78 -16.99
N PHE A 272 12.79 -13.51 -17.51
CA PHE A 272 11.83 -14.60 -17.83
C PHE A 272 12.43 -15.67 -18.71
N GLU A 273 13.14 -15.31 -19.78
CA GLU A 273 13.78 -16.25 -20.71
C GLU A 273 14.93 -17.05 -20.06
N LYS A 274 15.51 -16.56 -18.96
CA LYS A 274 16.52 -17.31 -18.19
C LYS A 274 15.87 -18.42 -17.35
N HIS A 275 14.65 -18.16 -16.82
CA HIS A 275 13.87 -19.14 -16.08
C HIS A 275 13.17 -20.14 -16.97
N PHE A 276 12.75 -19.69 -18.17
CA PHE A 276 12.06 -20.47 -19.19
C PHE A 276 12.80 -20.34 -20.52
N PRO A 277 13.88 -21.13 -20.74
CA PRO A 277 14.73 -21.00 -21.95
C PRO A 277 14.01 -21.22 -23.27
N GLU A 278 12.91 -22.00 -23.27
CA GLU A 278 12.05 -22.24 -24.42
C GLU A 278 10.99 -21.14 -24.65
N ALA A 279 11.00 -20.07 -23.85
CA ALA A 279 9.99 -19.03 -23.94
C ALA A 279 10.07 -18.22 -25.23
N VAL A 280 8.90 -17.93 -25.79
CA VAL A 280 8.73 -16.97 -26.89
C VAL A 280 8.37 -15.61 -26.32
N THR A 281 9.06 -14.56 -26.80
CA THR A 281 8.78 -13.18 -26.39
C THR A 281 8.13 -12.42 -27.52
N ILE A 282 6.91 -11.92 -27.30
CA ILE A 282 6.13 -11.11 -28.24
C ILE A 282 5.98 -9.72 -27.71
N LYS A 283 6.22 -8.68 -28.53
CA LYS A 283 6.13 -7.27 -28.13
C LYS A 283 4.87 -6.63 -28.67
N LEU A 284 4.13 -5.96 -27.78
CA LEU A 284 2.98 -5.13 -28.16
C LEU A 284 3.35 -3.65 -27.95
N GLU A 285 3.69 -2.95 -29.02
CA GLU A 285 4.17 -1.57 -28.98
C GLU A 285 3.14 -0.56 -29.49
N GLN A 286 2.11 -0.99 -30.22
CA GLN A 286 1.01 -0.13 -30.66
C GLN A 286 0.09 0.22 -29.49
N ASN A 287 -0.06 1.52 -29.24
CA ASN A 287 -0.94 2.06 -28.21
C ASN A 287 -2.25 2.53 -28.82
N TYR A 288 -3.36 2.19 -28.21
CA TYR A 288 -4.72 2.54 -28.62
C TYR A 288 -5.40 3.56 -27.71
N ARG A 289 -4.70 4.02 -26.64
CA ARG A 289 -5.25 4.88 -25.61
C ARG A 289 -4.98 6.36 -25.87
N SER A 290 -3.71 6.71 -26.04
CA SER A 290 -3.23 8.07 -25.93
C SER A 290 -2.88 8.68 -27.28
N THR A 291 -2.86 10.01 -27.35
CA THR A 291 -2.34 10.76 -28.51
C THR A 291 -0.83 10.62 -28.63
N GLN A 292 -0.30 10.88 -29.84
CA GLN A 292 1.13 10.69 -30.14
C GLN A 292 2.05 11.57 -29.28
N ASN A 293 1.65 12.83 -28.97
CA ASN A 293 2.46 13.74 -28.15
C ASN A 293 2.62 13.23 -26.71
N ILE A 294 1.55 12.63 -26.13
CA ILE A 294 1.61 12.01 -24.81
C ILE A 294 2.58 10.82 -24.82
N LEU A 295 2.51 9.97 -25.84
CA LEU A 295 3.43 8.83 -25.97
C LEU A 295 4.87 9.24 -26.19
N ASN A 296 5.12 10.27 -27.00
CA ASN A 296 6.46 10.80 -27.20
C ASN A 296 7.04 11.36 -25.90
N ALA A 297 6.21 12.04 -25.06
CA ALA A 297 6.63 12.48 -23.74
C ALA A 297 6.97 11.30 -22.82
N ALA A 298 6.11 10.27 -22.78
CA ALA A 298 6.32 9.06 -22.00
C ALA A 298 7.61 8.32 -22.44
N ASN A 299 7.81 8.13 -23.76
CA ASN A 299 9.01 7.51 -24.32
C ASN A 299 10.27 8.33 -23.97
N GLY A 300 10.20 9.67 -24.03
CA GLY A 300 11.29 10.57 -23.66
C GLY A 300 11.74 10.36 -22.22
N VAL A 301 10.80 10.32 -21.29
CA VAL A 301 11.08 10.09 -19.86
C VAL A 301 11.66 8.71 -19.63
N ILE A 302 10.97 7.65 -20.07
CA ILE A 302 11.34 6.27 -19.72
C ILE A 302 12.64 5.78 -20.40
N SER A 303 13.04 6.40 -21.51
CA SER A 303 14.28 6.05 -22.21
C SER A 303 15.55 6.28 -21.36
N ASN A 304 15.45 7.06 -20.28
CA ASN A 304 16.55 7.31 -19.34
C ASN A 304 16.77 6.18 -18.33
N ASN A 305 15.90 5.16 -18.28
CA ASN A 305 16.12 3.96 -17.48
C ASN A 305 17.02 2.97 -18.23
N MET A 306 18.01 2.42 -17.50
CA MET A 306 18.99 1.47 -18.09
C MET A 306 18.51 0.02 -17.96
N GLY A 307 17.86 -0.33 -16.85
CA GLY A 307 17.39 -1.69 -16.54
C GLY A 307 16.02 -2.00 -17.14
N ARG A 308 15.88 -1.99 -18.49
CA ARG A 308 14.58 -2.24 -19.15
C ARG A 308 14.72 -3.10 -20.41
N LYS A 309 13.66 -3.79 -20.77
CA LYS A 309 13.49 -4.42 -22.08
C LYS A 309 13.08 -3.35 -23.09
N ARG A 310 13.90 -3.10 -24.12
CA ARG A 310 13.68 -2.04 -25.11
C ARG A 310 12.38 -2.24 -25.88
N LYS A 311 11.50 -1.26 -25.79
CA LYS A 311 10.26 -1.10 -26.56
C LYS A 311 9.99 0.40 -26.73
N THR A 312 9.24 0.76 -27.78
CA THR A 312 8.87 2.15 -28.10
C THR A 312 7.38 2.19 -28.44
N LEU A 313 6.61 2.93 -27.65
CA LEU A 313 5.19 3.09 -27.92
C LEU A 313 4.97 3.98 -29.14
N TRP A 314 4.06 3.56 -30.00
CA TRP A 314 3.58 4.34 -31.14
C TRP A 314 2.05 4.18 -31.27
N THR A 315 1.39 5.08 -31.99
CA THR A 315 -0.06 5.04 -32.17
C THR A 315 -0.45 5.56 -33.56
N ASP A 316 -1.59 5.11 -34.04
CA ASP A 316 -2.27 5.66 -35.21
C ASP A 316 -3.23 6.82 -34.83
N ASN A 317 -3.38 7.11 -33.53
CA ASN A 317 -4.17 8.24 -33.06
C ASN A 317 -3.51 9.57 -33.48
N GLU A 318 -4.30 10.64 -33.49
CA GLU A 318 -3.82 11.98 -33.81
C GLU A 318 -2.64 12.42 -32.93
N ALA A 319 -1.89 13.41 -33.42
CA ALA A 319 -0.77 13.98 -32.65
C ALA A 319 -1.22 14.53 -31.29
N GLY A 320 -2.45 15.05 -31.21
CA GLY A 320 -3.01 15.65 -30.01
C GLY A 320 -2.37 17.00 -29.65
N LYS A 321 -2.80 17.58 -28.53
CA LYS A 321 -2.23 18.83 -28.02
C LYS A 321 -0.83 18.61 -27.46
N LYS A 322 -0.05 19.69 -27.40
CA LYS A 322 1.19 19.71 -26.61
C LYS A 322 0.88 19.50 -25.13
N ILE A 323 1.86 18.97 -24.41
CA ILE A 323 1.78 18.77 -22.95
C ILE A 323 1.76 20.13 -22.27
N GLY A 324 0.69 20.42 -21.52
CA GLY A 324 0.59 21.65 -20.73
C GLY A 324 1.62 21.64 -19.59
N PHE A 325 2.47 22.67 -19.50
CA PHE A 325 3.39 22.82 -18.37
C PHE A 325 3.16 24.18 -17.69
N LYS A 326 2.89 24.15 -16.37
CA LYS A 326 2.64 25.36 -15.58
C LYS A 326 3.44 25.36 -14.28
N GLN A 327 4.21 26.41 -14.03
CA GLN A 327 4.95 26.60 -12.81
C GLN A 327 4.38 27.79 -12.01
N PHE A 328 4.04 27.54 -10.74
CA PHE A 328 3.45 28.49 -9.81
C PHE A 328 4.45 28.89 -8.71
N GLU A 329 4.19 30.00 -8.01
CA GLU A 329 5.01 30.37 -6.85
C GLU A 329 4.67 29.46 -5.66
N THR A 330 3.40 29.14 -5.43
CA THR A 330 2.94 28.35 -4.29
C THR A 330 2.08 27.15 -4.72
N GLY A 331 2.04 26.10 -3.87
CA GLY A 331 1.11 24.97 -4.07
C GLY A 331 -0.36 25.36 -4.00
N TYR A 332 -0.67 26.49 -3.36
CA TYR A 332 -2.03 27.04 -3.33
C TYR A 332 -2.47 27.58 -4.69
N GLU A 333 -1.58 28.31 -5.37
CA GLU A 333 -1.81 28.81 -6.74
C GLU A 333 -1.94 27.66 -7.76
N GLU A 334 -1.13 26.60 -7.57
CA GLU A 334 -1.23 25.36 -8.35
C GLU A 334 -2.64 24.76 -8.26
N ALA A 335 -3.14 24.54 -7.04
CA ALA A 335 -4.46 23.96 -6.81
C ALA A 335 -5.59 24.85 -7.34
N GLU A 336 -5.43 26.18 -7.21
CA GLU A 336 -6.39 27.16 -7.74
C GLU A 336 -6.45 27.15 -9.29
N TYR A 337 -5.28 27.03 -9.94
CA TYR A 337 -5.22 26.91 -11.39
C TYR A 337 -5.94 25.66 -11.88
N VAL A 338 -5.65 24.49 -11.27
CA VAL A 338 -6.27 23.22 -11.65
C VAL A 338 -7.79 23.28 -11.49
N ALA A 339 -8.30 23.81 -10.36
CA ALA A 339 -9.73 23.98 -10.15
C ALA A 339 -10.38 24.90 -11.21
N LYS A 340 -9.73 26.02 -11.54
CA LYS A 340 -10.22 26.96 -12.59
C LYS A 340 -10.23 26.33 -13.98
N ASP A 341 -9.18 25.59 -14.34
CA ASP A 341 -9.06 24.94 -15.65
C ASP A 341 -10.09 23.83 -15.83
N ILE A 342 -10.32 22.99 -14.79
CA ILE A 342 -11.38 21.97 -14.80
C ILE A 342 -12.76 22.65 -15.01
N ASN A 343 -13.08 23.64 -14.20
CA ASN A 343 -14.37 24.36 -14.34
C ASN A 343 -14.54 25.02 -15.71
N ALA A 344 -13.48 25.56 -16.28
CA ALA A 344 -13.52 26.14 -17.62
C ALA A 344 -13.82 25.05 -18.67
N CYS A 345 -13.12 23.91 -18.59
CA CYS A 345 -13.31 22.79 -19.51
C CYS A 345 -14.72 22.21 -19.46
N VAL A 346 -15.30 22.08 -18.24
CA VAL A 346 -16.67 21.57 -18.06
C VAL A 346 -17.71 22.60 -18.55
N LYS A 347 -17.53 23.89 -18.24
CA LYS A 347 -18.41 24.95 -18.73
C LYS A 347 -18.44 25.10 -20.26
N ASP A 348 -17.28 24.87 -20.89
CA ASP A 348 -17.15 24.90 -22.34
C ASP A 348 -17.70 23.62 -23.01
N GLY A 349 -18.16 22.63 -22.24
CA GLY A 349 -18.68 21.35 -22.72
C GLY A 349 -17.63 20.44 -23.35
N ARG A 350 -16.33 20.68 -23.09
CA ARG A 350 -15.23 19.86 -23.63
C ARG A 350 -15.06 18.54 -22.87
N TYR A 351 -15.30 18.56 -21.57
CA TYR A 351 -15.18 17.42 -20.67
C TYR A 351 -16.26 17.45 -19.60
N HIS A 352 -16.57 16.29 -19.03
CA HIS A 352 -17.29 16.13 -17.77
C HIS A 352 -16.32 16.11 -16.59
N TYR A 353 -16.81 16.28 -15.36
CA TYR A 353 -15.95 16.16 -14.17
C TYR A 353 -15.31 14.78 -14.08
N GLY A 354 -16.04 13.70 -14.42
CA GLY A 354 -15.55 12.32 -14.45
C GLY A 354 -14.44 12.06 -15.47
N ASP A 355 -14.29 12.92 -16.49
CA ASP A 355 -13.21 12.83 -17.47
C ASP A 355 -11.86 13.35 -16.93
N CYS A 356 -11.87 14.03 -15.76
CA CYS A 356 -10.73 14.71 -15.20
C CYS A 356 -10.15 13.96 -13.99
N ALA A 357 -8.82 13.78 -13.96
CA ALA A 357 -8.12 13.24 -12.82
C ALA A 357 -6.93 14.11 -12.40
N VAL A 358 -6.73 14.28 -11.09
CA VAL A 358 -5.53 14.92 -10.52
C VAL A 358 -4.69 13.86 -9.83
N LEU A 359 -3.51 13.63 -10.36
CA LEU A 359 -2.57 12.62 -9.89
C LEU A 359 -1.40 13.29 -9.16
N TYR A 360 -1.09 12.77 -7.97
CA TYR A 360 -0.02 13.28 -7.13
C TYR A 360 0.79 12.15 -6.50
N ARG A 361 1.96 12.50 -5.93
CA ARG A 361 2.88 11.49 -5.36
C ARG A 361 2.43 10.96 -3.99
N THR A 362 1.84 11.81 -3.17
CA THR A 362 1.42 11.45 -1.80
C THR A 362 0.03 12.00 -1.47
N ASN A 363 -0.74 11.29 -0.66
CA ASN A 363 -2.09 11.71 -0.24
C ASN A 363 -2.10 13.05 0.50
N ALA A 364 -0.99 13.46 1.15
CA ALA A 364 -0.91 14.78 1.79
C ALA A 364 -1.09 15.96 0.83
N GLN A 365 -0.88 15.73 -0.48
CA GLN A 365 -1.06 16.76 -1.51
C GLN A 365 -2.53 17.03 -1.85
N SER A 366 -3.46 16.07 -1.57
CA SER A 366 -4.87 16.20 -1.90
C SER A 366 -5.51 17.42 -1.22
N ARG A 367 -5.11 17.73 0.00
CA ARG A 367 -5.74 18.74 0.86
C ARG A 367 -5.91 20.09 0.17
N LEU A 368 -4.91 20.59 -0.54
CA LEU A 368 -5.01 21.90 -1.22
C LEU A 368 -6.01 21.85 -2.40
N PHE A 369 -6.07 20.74 -3.11
CA PHE A 369 -7.06 20.51 -4.17
C PHE A 369 -8.46 20.40 -3.60
N GLU A 370 -8.66 19.65 -2.52
CA GLU A 370 -9.93 19.53 -1.81
C GLU A 370 -10.46 20.89 -1.38
N GLU A 371 -9.63 21.71 -0.69
CA GLU A 371 -10.00 23.07 -0.27
C GLU A 371 -10.45 23.94 -1.45
N LYS A 372 -9.76 23.83 -2.61
CA LYS A 372 -10.12 24.60 -3.81
C LYS A 372 -11.34 24.06 -4.52
N PHE A 373 -11.53 22.75 -4.55
CA PHE A 373 -12.70 22.13 -5.19
C PHE A 373 -13.98 22.41 -4.41
N ILE A 374 -13.93 22.40 -3.07
CA ILE A 374 -15.05 22.82 -2.23
C ILE A 374 -15.46 24.28 -2.52
N VAL A 375 -14.50 25.21 -2.53
CA VAL A 375 -14.77 26.62 -2.81
C VAL A 375 -15.31 26.84 -4.22
N SER A 376 -14.88 26.02 -5.18
CA SER A 376 -15.27 26.10 -6.59
C SER A 376 -16.51 25.27 -6.95
N ASN A 377 -17.14 24.60 -5.96
CA ASN A 377 -18.27 23.66 -6.15
C ASN A 377 -17.98 22.58 -7.20
N ILE A 378 -16.76 22.03 -7.19
CA ILE A 378 -16.36 20.90 -8.05
C ILE A 378 -16.63 19.62 -7.28
N PRO A 379 -17.46 18.70 -7.78
CA PRO A 379 -17.63 17.39 -7.18
C PRO A 379 -16.32 16.59 -7.33
N TYR A 380 -15.86 15.94 -6.26
CA TYR A 380 -14.63 15.16 -6.30
C TYR A 380 -14.71 13.92 -5.41
N LYS A 381 -13.89 12.92 -5.73
CA LYS A 381 -13.68 11.71 -4.92
C LYS A 381 -12.19 11.45 -4.74
N ILE A 382 -11.79 11.14 -3.49
CA ILE A 382 -10.40 10.76 -3.18
C ILE A 382 -10.30 9.23 -3.16
N VAL A 383 -9.40 8.69 -3.97
CA VAL A 383 -9.07 7.27 -3.95
C VAL A 383 -7.93 7.03 -2.96
N GLY A 384 -8.13 6.06 -2.04
CA GLY A 384 -7.18 5.78 -0.95
C GLY A 384 -7.43 6.64 0.30
N GLY A 385 -8.68 7.11 0.49
CA GLY A 385 -9.17 7.72 1.74
C GLY A 385 -9.29 6.70 2.87
N VAL A 386 -10.02 7.02 3.95
CA VAL A 386 -10.28 6.05 5.03
C VAL A 386 -11.16 4.94 4.49
N ASN A 387 -10.60 3.73 4.42
CA ASN A 387 -11.30 2.54 3.95
C ASN A 387 -12.57 2.30 4.79
N PHE A 388 -13.70 2.01 4.13
CA PHE A 388 -14.99 1.69 4.77
C PHE A 388 -14.84 0.61 5.84
N TYR A 389 -14.13 -0.47 5.53
CA TYR A 389 -13.91 -1.59 6.46
C TYR A 389 -12.94 -1.27 7.61
N ALA A 390 -12.22 -0.14 7.57
CA ALA A 390 -11.37 0.34 8.66
C ALA A 390 -12.14 1.17 9.71
N ARG A 391 -13.40 1.53 9.45
CA ARG A 391 -14.24 2.27 10.39
C ARG A 391 -14.53 1.44 11.64
N LYS A 392 -14.59 2.11 12.80
CA LYS A 392 -14.67 1.44 14.10
C LYS A 392 -15.88 0.49 14.20
N GLU A 393 -17.07 0.99 13.88
CA GLU A 393 -18.34 0.25 13.93
C GLU A 393 -18.33 -0.96 13.00
N ILE A 394 -17.76 -0.82 11.82
CA ILE A 394 -17.63 -1.91 10.85
C ILE A 394 -16.66 -2.97 11.36
N LYS A 395 -15.48 -2.57 11.86
CA LYS A 395 -14.51 -3.50 12.46
C LYS A 395 -15.07 -4.22 13.69
N ASP A 396 -15.90 -3.56 14.49
CA ASP A 396 -16.52 -4.19 15.65
C ASP A 396 -17.49 -5.30 15.20
N LEU A 397 -18.36 -5.04 14.22
CA LEU A 397 -19.28 -6.04 13.67
C LEU A 397 -18.55 -7.16 12.92
N LEU A 398 -17.55 -6.85 12.14
CA LEU A 398 -16.69 -7.86 11.50
C LEU A 398 -15.97 -8.73 12.54
N ALA A 399 -15.55 -8.18 13.68
CA ALA A 399 -14.93 -8.96 14.74
C ALA A 399 -15.92 -9.91 15.42
N TYR A 400 -17.22 -9.56 15.50
CA TYR A 400 -18.26 -10.50 15.88
C TYR A 400 -18.36 -11.67 14.89
N LEU A 401 -18.47 -11.36 13.61
CA LEU A 401 -18.52 -12.37 12.54
C LEU A 401 -17.26 -13.26 12.53
N LYS A 402 -16.06 -12.66 12.63
CA LYS A 402 -14.78 -13.40 12.76
C LYS A 402 -14.77 -14.34 13.98
N THR A 403 -15.27 -13.88 15.15
CA THR A 403 -15.32 -14.71 16.36
C THR A 403 -16.30 -15.88 16.21
N ILE A 404 -17.40 -15.66 15.51
CA ILE A 404 -18.42 -16.69 15.26
C ILE A 404 -17.84 -17.74 14.29
N ASP A 405 -17.15 -17.34 13.24
CA ASP A 405 -16.50 -18.21 12.28
C ASP A 405 -15.30 -18.94 12.93
N ASN A 406 -14.36 -18.19 13.49
CA ASN A 406 -13.13 -18.69 14.11
C ASN A 406 -12.97 -18.24 15.57
N ALA A 407 -13.47 -19.05 16.50
CA ALA A 407 -13.34 -18.74 17.94
C ALA A 407 -11.91 -18.84 18.50
N ARG A 408 -10.91 -19.21 17.68
CA ARG A 408 -9.48 -19.20 18.08
C ARG A 408 -8.82 -17.86 17.82
N ASP A 409 -9.49 -16.95 17.12
CA ASP A 409 -9.01 -15.59 16.88
C ASP A 409 -9.13 -14.73 18.15
N ASP A 410 -8.09 -14.76 18.97
CA ASP A 410 -8.04 -14.02 20.24
C ASP A 410 -8.16 -12.50 20.04
N LEU A 411 -7.74 -11.95 18.91
CA LEU A 411 -7.84 -10.51 18.64
C LEU A 411 -9.31 -10.11 18.42
N ALA A 412 -10.04 -10.87 17.61
CA ALA A 412 -11.45 -10.62 17.37
C ALA A 412 -12.25 -10.74 18.66
N VAL A 413 -12.04 -11.81 19.46
CA VAL A 413 -12.73 -12.01 20.74
C VAL A 413 -12.47 -10.87 21.73
N ARG A 414 -11.22 -10.45 21.89
CA ARG A 414 -10.84 -9.36 22.80
C ARG A 414 -11.41 -8.02 22.38
N ARG A 415 -11.57 -7.80 21.07
CA ARG A 415 -12.18 -6.59 20.55
C ARG A 415 -13.63 -6.44 20.95
N ILE A 416 -14.42 -7.51 20.87
CA ILE A 416 -15.87 -7.44 21.03
C ILE A 416 -16.39 -7.77 22.43
N ILE A 417 -15.59 -8.39 23.29
CA ILE A 417 -16.07 -8.89 24.59
C ILE A 417 -16.69 -7.79 25.47
N ASN A 418 -16.30 -6.55 25.29
CA ASN A 418 -16.83 -5.39 26.02
C ASN A 418 -17.34 -4.27 25.09
N VAL A 419 -17.77 -4.64 23.89
CA VAL A 419 -18.37 -3.75 22.88
C VAL A 419 -19.66 -4.42 22.38
N PRO A 420 -20.85 -3.91 22.64
CA PRO A 420 -21.21 -2.86 23.60
C PRO A 420 -20.76 -3.14 25.05
N LYS A 421 -20.77 -2.11 25.90
CA LYS A 421 -20.22 -2.19 27.27
C LYS A 421 -20.93 -3.26 28.11
N ARG A 422 -20.18 -4.28 28.60
CA ARG A 422 -20.65 -5.36 29.47
C ARG A 422 -20.09 -5.31 30.89
N GLY A 423 -19.31 -4.24 31.19
CA GLY A 423 -18.67 -4.10 32.49
C GLY A 423 -17.55 -5.11 32.76
N ILE A 424 -16.93 -5.64 31.69
CA ILE A 424 -15.78 -6.54 31.75
C ILE A 424 -14.52 -5.67 31.60
N GLY A 425 -13.83 -5.41 32.72
CA GLY A 425 -12.68 -4.50 32.74
C GLY A 425 -11.38 -5.20 32.33
N ALA A 426 -10.35 -4.38 32.02
CA ALA A 426 -9.02 -4.83 31.59
C ALA A 426 -8.37 -5.83 32.57
N THR A 427 -8.58 -5.66 33.89
CA THR A 427 -8.06 -6.59 34.91
C THR A 427 -8.67 -7.99 34.76
N THR A 428 -9.96 -8.08 34.43
CA THR A 428 -10.64 -9.36 34.19
C THR A 428 -10.08 -10.03 32.92
N LEU A 429 -9.94 -9.26 31.84
CA LEU A 429 -9.38 -9.75 30.58
C LEU A 429 -7.93 -10.24 30.73
N ASN A 430 -7.09 -9.53 31.47
CA ASN A 430 -5.71 -9.96 31.75
C ASN A 430 -5.69 -11.28 32.53
N ARG A 431 -6.55 -11.47 33.53
CA ARG A 431 -6.62 -12.73 34.30
C ARG A 431 -7.04 -13.92 33.43
N VAL A 432 -7.98 -13.71 32.49
CA VAL A 432 -8.36 -14.74 31.51
C VAL A 432 -7.20 -15.03 30.56
N ALA A 433 -6.48 -13.99 30.10
CA ALA A 433 -5.32 -14.16 29.23
C ALA A 433 -4.16 -14.92 29.89
N ASP A 434 -3.88 -14.61 31.18
CA ASP A 434 -2.87 -15.30 31.97
C ASP A 434 -3.22 -16.79 32.14
N TYR A 435 -4.49 -17.09 32.38
CA TYR A 435 -4.98 -18.47 32.48
C TYR A 435 -4.90 -19.19 31.14
N ALA A 436 -5.33 -18.54 30.05
CA ALA A 436 -5.24 -19.08 28.69
C ALA A 436 -3.82 -19.44 28.30
N ALA A 437 -2.87 -18.54 28.60
CA ALA A 437 -1.43 -18.77 28.36
C ALA A 437 -0.86 -19.90 29.23
N ALA A 438 -1.28 -20.00 30.50
CA ALA A 438 -0.81 -21.06 31.42
C ALA A 438 -1.36 -22.45 31.04
N ALA A 439 -2.57 -22.51 30.48
CA ALA A 439 -3.23 -23.73 30.07
C ALA A 439 -3.01 -24.09 28.59
N ASP A 440 -2.30 -23.25 27.84
CA ASP A 440 -2.06 -23.39 26.37
C ASP A 440 -3.36 -23.56 25.57
N ILE A 441 -4.36 -22.73 25.88
CA ILE A 441 -5.66 -22.69 25.19
C ILE A 441 -5.96 -21.30 24.65
N SER A 442 -6.90 -21.20 23.67
CA SER A 442 -7.34 -19.91 23.14
C SER A 442 -8.07 -19.09 24.21
N PHE A 443 -8.04 -17.77 24.04
CA PHE A 443 -8.71 -16.84 24.96
C PHE A 443 -10.21 -17.14 25.09
N TYR A 444 -10.89 -17.50 23.98
CA TYR A 444 -12.30 -17.91 24.01
C TYR A 444 -12.52 -19.20 24.80
N ASN A 445 -11.65 -20.19 24.68
CA ASN A 445 -11.74 -21.41 25.48
C ASN A 445 -11.56 -21.13 26.97
N ALA A 446 -10.65 -20.23 27.33
CA ALA A 446 -10.51 -19.77 28.71
C ALA A 446 -11.75 -19.03 29.21
N LEU A 447 -12.43 -18.24 28.36
CA LEU A 447 -13.73 -17.61 28.72
C LEU A 447 -14.82 -18.62 29.00
N LYS A 448 -14.89 -19.74 28.25
CA LYS A 448 -15.86 -20.85 28.55
C LYS A 448 -15.61 -21.48 29.92
N MET A 449 -14.35 -21.47 30.37
CA MET A 449 -13.93 -22.02 31.67
C MET A 449 -13.86 -20.91 32.75
N ALA A 450 -14.58 -19.81 32.60
CA ALA A 450 -14.49 -18.66 33.51
C ALA A 450 -14.77 -19.01 34.98
N ASP A 451 -15.61 -20.00 35.26
CA ASP A 451 -15.88 -20.47 36.63
C ASP A 451 -14.70 -21.24 37.27
N ASP A 452 -13.88 -21.84 36.42
CA ASP A 452 -12.71 -22.64 36.85
C ASP A 452 -11.47 -21.75 37.09
N ILE A 453 -11.58 -20.44 36.80
CA ILE A 453 -10.49 -19.47 36.99
C ILE A 453 -10.67 -18.80 38.37
N PRO A 454 -9.92 -19.23 39.41
CA PRO A 454 -10.15 -18.77 40.79
C PRO A 454 -9.99 -17.25 40.97
N THR A 455 -9.12 -16.64 40.14
CA THR A 455 -8.81 -15.19 40.20
C THR A 455 -9.92 -14.29 39.69
N LEU A 456 -10.92 -14.83 38.96
CA LEU A 456 -12.05 -14.06 38.41
C LEU A 456 -13.14 -13.77 39.44
N GLY A 457 -13.40 -14.69 40.35
CA GLY A 457 -14.46 -14.53 41.35
C GLY A 457 -15.81 -14.12 40.74
N LYS A 458 -16.42 -13.06 41.28
CA LYS A 458 -17.72 -12.55 40.77
C LYS A 458 -17.69 -12.06 39.33
N SER A 459 -16.53 -11.79 38.78
CA SER A 459 -16.40 -11.30 37.37
C SER A 459 -16.71 -12.40 36.35
N ALA A 460 -16.61 -13.68 36.70
CA ALA A 460 -16.99 -14.82 35.86
C ALA A 460 -18.46 -14.72 35.39
N ALA A 461 -19.37 -14.30 36.30
CA ALA A 461 -20.77 -14.13 35.97
C ALA A 461 -21.07 -13.14 34.85
N LYS A 462 -20.18 -12.14 34.63
CA LYS A 462 -20.30 -11.16 33.51
C LYS A 462 -19.84 -11.72 32.17
N ILE A 463 -19.02 -12.75 32.18
CA ILE A 463 -18.48 -13.40 30.98
C ILE A 463 -19.47 -14.35 30.35
N LYS A 464 -20.22 -15.09 31.18
CA LYS A 464 -21.17 -16.13 30.74
C LYS A 464 -22.16 -15.66 29.66
N PRO A 465 -22.85 -14.49 29.81
CA PRO A 465 -23.81 -14.04 28.80
C PRO A 465 -23.14 -13.86 27.42
N PHE A 466 -21.91 -13.35 27.39
CA PHE A 466 -21.15 -13.22 26.15
C PHE A 466 -20.80 -14.58 25.52
N VAL A 467 -20.30 -15.51 26.33
CA VAL A 467 -19.99 -16.88 25.85
C VAL A 467 -21.24 -17.57 25.30
N ASN A 468 -22.35 -17.51 26.03
CA ASN A 468 -23.62 -18.10 25.59
C ASN A 468 -24.10 -17.47 24.28
N PHE A 469 -24.04 -16.13 24.15
CA PHE A 469 -24.42 -15.43 22.95
C PHE A 469 -23.58 -15.92 21.75
N ILE A 470 -22.26 -15.96 21.86
CA ILE A 470 -21.37 -16.44 20.77
C ILE A 470 -21.69 -17.91 20.43
N GLN A 471 -21.95 -18.78 21.43
CA GLN A 471 -22.30 -20.18 21.17
C GLN A 471 -23.63 -20.32 20.42
N VAL A 472 -24.65 -19.52 20.77
CA VAL A 472 -25.92 -19.49 20.05
C VAL A 472 -25.74 -19.04 18.61
N MET A 473 -24.99 -17.92 18.36
CA MET A 473 -24.74 -17.44 17.02
C MET A 473 -23.95 -18.46 16.18
N ARG A 474 -22.96 -19.12 16.76
CA ARG A 474 -22.21 -20.21 16.09
C ARG A 474 -23.09 -21.36 15.66
N SER A 475 -24.07 -21.74 16.46
CA SER A 475 -25.00 -22.83 16.09
C SER A 475 -25.96 -22.48 14.96
N LYS A 476 -26.09 -21.19 14.63
CA LYS A 476 -26.96 -20.68 13.56
C LYS A 476 -26.27 -20.51 12.21
N VAL A 477 -24.94 -20.50 12.15
CA VAL A 477 -24.15 -20.18 10.94
C VAL A 477 -24.56 -20.99 9.70
N GLU A 478 -24.90 -22.27 9.87
CA GLU A 478 -25.34 -23.15 8.77
C GLU A 478 -26.85 -23.16 8.56
N ILE A 479 -27.62 -22.39 9.35
CA ILE A 479 -29.07 -22.45 9.38
C ILE A 479 -29.71 -21.19 8.79
N ILE A 480 -29.12 -20.02 9.05
CA ILE A 480 -29.62 -18.73 8.59
C ILE A 480 -28.62 -18.07 7.65
N SER A 481 -29.07 -17.09 6.86
CA SER A 481 -28.21 -16.34 5.95
C SER A 481 -27.19 -15.46 6.73
N VAL A 482 -26.13 -15.01 6.07
CA VAL A 482 -25.10 -14.14 6.68
C VAL A 482 -25.72 -12.79 7.07
N SER A 483 -26.63 -12.27 6.24
CA SER A 483 -27.36 -11.03 6.50
C SER A 483 -28.28 -11.15 7.73
N GLU A 484 -29.02 -12.25 7.85
CA GLU A 484 -29.84 -12.54 9.04
C GLU A 484 -28.98 -12.70 10.29
N LEU A 485 -27.82 -13.38 10.18
CA LEU A 485 -26.87 -13.53 11.27
C LEU A 485 -26.33 -12.17 11.74
N LEU A 486 -25.95 -11.29 10.80
CA LEU A 486 -25.49 -9.94 11.11
C LEU A 486 -26.59 -9.11 11.78
N GLN A 487 -27.81 -9.18 11.29
CA GLN A 487 -28.94 -8.48 11.88
C GLN A 487 -29.23 -8.95 13.31
N GLU A 488 -29.22 -10.28 13.56
CA GLU A 488 -29.38 -10.83 14.91
C GLU A 488 -28.24 -10.38 15.85
N ILE A 489 -27.01 -10.30 15.36
CA ILE A 489 -25.88 -9.77 16.16
C ILE A 489 -26.15 -8.32 16.57
N ILE A 490 -26.60 -7.47 15.65
CA ILE A 490 -26.90 -6.06 15.91
C ILE A 490 -28.02 -5.93 16.94
N ASP A 491 -29.10 -6.70 16.79
CA ASP A 491 -30.28 -6.62 17.62
C ASP A 491 -30.05 -7.16 19.04
N GLU A 492 -29.45 -8.34 19.15
CA GLU A 492 -29.19 -9.02 20.43
C GLU A 492 -28.08 -8.31 21.25
N THR A 493 -27.08 -7.73 20.57
CA THR A 493 -26.06 -6.95 21.27
C THR A 493 -26.54 -5.56 21.65
N GLY A 494 -27.57 -5.03 20.96
CA GLY A 494 -28.03 -3.66 21.09
C GLY A 494 -27.04 -2.61 20.60
N TYR A 495 -26.16 -2.96 19.65
CA TYR A 495 -25.10 -2.08 19.16
C TYR A 495 -25.65 -0.78 18.57
N VAL A 496 -26.68 -0.87 17.70
CA VAL A 496 -27.34 0.32 17.12
C VAL A 496 -28.09 1.10 18.19
N LYS A 497 -28.74 0.45 19.16
CA LYS A 497 -29.46 1.13 20.27
C LYS A 497 -28.51 1.96 21.15
N GLU A 498 -27.25 1.49 21.35
CA GLU A 498 -26.23 2.30 22.06
C GLU A 498 -25.86 3.55 21.27
N LEU A 499 -25.73 3.45 19.93
CA LEU A 499 -25.46 4.60 19.06
C LEU A 499 -26.64 5.57 19.01
N GLU A 500 -27.88 5.09 18.89
CA GLU A 500 -29.09 5.91 18.92
C GLU A 500 -29.18 6.72 20.23
N ALA A 501 -28.78 6.12 21.35
CA ALA A 501 -28.78 6.79 22.65
C ALA A 501 -27.73 7.91 22.77
N GLU A 502 -26.69 7.95 21.91
CA GLU A 502 -25.72 9.04 21.85
C GLU A 502 -26.32 10.34 21.24
N ASP A 503 -27.35 10.23 20.38
CA ASP A 503 -28.07 11.31 19.69
C ASP A 503 -27.14 12.39 19.08
N THR A 504 -26.06 11.96 18.43
CA THR A 504 -25.08 12.81 17.77
C THR A 504 -25.10 12.59 16.25
N GLU A 505 -24.72 13.59 15.45
CA GLU A 505 -24.57 13.41 14.01
C GLU A 505 -23.50 12.35 13.66
N GLU A 506 -22.46 12.23 14.48
CA GLU A 506 -21.45 11.18 14.34
C GLU A 506 -22.05 9.77 14.55
N ALA A 507 -22.93 9.61 15.55
CA ALA A 507 -23.63 8.34 15.78
C ALA A 507 -24.59 7.98 14.64
N LYS A 508 -25.29 8.96 14.06
CA LYS A 508 -26.15 8.76 12.88
C LYS A 508 -25.33 8.29 11.67
N ALA A 509 -24.19 8.94 11.41
CA ALA A 509 -23.29 8.53 10.34
C ALA A 509 -22.74 7.11 10.55
N ARG A 510 -22.49 6.69 11.79
CA ARG A 510 -22.10 5.30 12.11
C ARG A 510 -23.23 4.32 11.85
N ILE A 511 -24.48 4.67 12.13
CA ILE A 511 -25.64 3.84 11.81
C ILE A 511 -25.78 3.68 10.31
N GLU A 512 -25.66 4.76 9.52
CA GLU A 512 -25.64 4.68 8.05
C GLU A 512 -24.53 3.74 7.54
N ASN A 513 -23.35 3.74 8.16
CA ASN A 513 -22.29 2.80 7.82
C ASN A 513 -22.65 1.34 8.12
N ILE A 514 -23.40 1.09 9.19
CA ILE A 514 -23.89 -0.25 9.54
C ILE A 514 -24.93 -0.72 8.52
N ASP A 515 -25.85 0.16 8.10
CA ASP A 515 -26.84 -0.13 7.05
C ASP A 515 -26.16 -0.45 5.72
N GLU A 516 -25.07 0.27 5.39
CA GLU A 516 -24.25 -0.03 4.21
C GLU A 516 -23.54 -1.38 4.34
N LEU A 517 -23.07 -1.78 5.53
CA LEU A 517 -22.50 -3.10 5.74
C LEU A 517 -23.54 -4.21 5.50
N ILE A 518 -24.76 -4.04 6.00
CA ILE A 518 -25.85 -4.99 5.74
C ILE A 518 -26.11 -5.10 4.24
N SER A 519 -26.18 -3.95 3.53
CA SER A 519 -26.35 -3.93 2.07
C SER A 519 -25.25 -4.68 1.33
N LYS A 520 -23.98 -4.57 1.80
CA LYS A 520 -22.84 -5.31 1.23
C LYS A 520 -22.95 -6.83 1.47
N VAL A 521 -23.44 -7.25 2.64
CA VAL A 521 -23.69 -8.68 2.93
C VAL A 521 -24.78 -9.23 2.01
N VAL A 522 -25.88 -8.50 1.82
CA VAL A 522 -26.97 -8.92 0.91
C VAL A 522 -26.47 -9.02 -0.52
N ALA A 523 -25.71 -8.03 -0.99
CA ALA A 523 -25.12 -8.06 -2.35
C ALA A 523 -24.16 -9.24 -2.55
N TYR A 524 -23.38 -9.61 -1.52
CA TYR A 524 -22.55 -10.81 -1.55
C TYR A 524 -23.43 -12.09 -1.67
N GLU A 525 -24.51 -12.19 -0.89
CA GLU A 525 -25.43 -13.34 -0.94
C GLU A 525 -26.14 -13.49 -2.29
N GLU A 526 -26.49 -12.38 -2.94
CA GLU A 526 -27.10 -12.39 -4.27
C GLU A 526 -26.11 -12.76 -5.38
N GLY A 527 -24.82 -12.47 -5.18
CA GLY A 527 -23.75 -12.71 -6.16
C GLY A 527 -23.11 -14.11 -6.09
N GLU A 528 -23.31 -14.85 -5.00
CA GLU A 528 -22.68 -16.15 -4.76
C GLU A 528 -23.70 -17.30 -4.83
N GLU A 529 -23.38 -18.37 -5.52
CA GLU A 529 -24.24 -19.57 -5.62
C GLU A 529 -24.42 -20.27 -4.26
N HIS A 530 -23.37 -20.25 -3.44
CA HIS A 530 -23.36 -20.85 -2.09
C HIS A 530 -22.72 -19.88 -1.11
N PRO A 531 -23.44 -18.83 -0.66
CA PRO A 531 -22.90 -17.84 0.24
C PRO A 531 -22.60 -18.45 1.62
N THR A 532 -21.42 -18.16 2.16
CA THR A 532 -20.99 -18.62 3.50
C THR A 532 -20.40 -17.47 4.29
N LEU A 533 -20.43 -17.58 5.63
CA LEU A 533 -19.82 -16.58 6.50
C LEU A 533 -18.31 -16.43 6.23
N SER A 534 -17.59 -17.55 6.10
CA SER A 534 -16.15 -17.54 5.78
C SER A 534 -15.88 -16.89 4.43
N GLY A 535 -16.73 -17.12 3.42
CA GLY A 535 -16.61 -16.52 2.08
C GLY A 535 -16.81 -15.00 2.11
N PHE A 536 -17.81 -14.51 2.87
CA PHE A 536 -18.00 -13.08 3.07
C PHE A 536 -16.79 -12.42 3.75
N LEU A 537 -16.26 -13.04 4.81
CA LEU A 537 -15.07 -12.54 5.50
C LEU A 537 -13.82 -12.55 4.62
N GLU A 538 -13.71 -13.50 3.70
CA GLU A 538 -12.67 -13.53 2.67
C GLU A 538 -12.82 -12.36 1.70
N GLU A 539 -14.03 -12.14 1.15
CA GLU A 539 -14.29 -11.02 0.24
C GLU A 539 -13.91 -9.69 0.88
N VAL A 540 -14.39 -9.44 2.11
CA VAL A 540 -14.04 -8.22 2.87
C VAL A 540 -12.53 -8.05 3.06
N ALA A 541 -11.81 -9.13 3.34
CA ALA A 541 -10.36 -9.08 3.55
C ALA A 541 -9.58 -8.75 2.28
N LEU A 542 -10.12 -9.07 1.10
CA LEU A 542 -9.47 -8.93 -0.20
C LEU A 542 -9.86 -7.66 -0.96
N VAL A 543 -10.75 -6.81 -0.41
CA VAL A 543 -11.15 -5.53 -1.04
C VAL A 543 -10.00 -4.54 -1.06
N ALA A 544 -9.76 -3.93 -2.23
CA ALA A 544 -8.83 -2.81 -2.40
C ALA A 544 -9.59 -1.47 -2.54
N ASP A 545 -8.95 -0.35 -2.13
CA ASP A 545 -9.57 0.99 -2.20
C ASP A 545 -10.02 1.38 -3.62
N ILE A 546 -9.33 0.87 -4.65
CA ILE A 546 -9.66 1.13 -6.06
C ILE A 546 -10.94 0.44 -6.50
N ASP A 547 -11.33 -0.66 -5.85
CA ASP A 547 -12.54 -1.42 -6.19
C ASP A 547 -13.82 -0.62 -5.88
N SER A 548 -13.72 0.45 -5.08
CA SER A 548 -14.83 1.35 -4.72
C SER A 548 -15.11 2.47 -5.73
N LEU A 549 -14.36 2.56 -6.84
CA LEU A 549 -14.56 3.58 -7.87
C LEU A 549 -15.79 3.24 -8.72
N ASP A 550 -16.80 4.12 -8.64
CA ASP A 550 -17.99 4.09 -9.52
C ASP A 550 -17.72 4.89 -10.79
N GLU A 551 -17.68 4.23 -11.94
CA GLU A 551 -17.41 4.84 -13.24
C GLU A 551 -18.62 5.62 -13.80
N GLY A 552 -19.82 5.47 -13.20
CA GLY A 552 -21.05 6.14 -13.63
C GLY A 552 -21.26 7.54 -13.05
N SER A 553 -20.45 7.98 -12.09
CA SER A 553 -20.67 9.22 -11.36
C SER A 553 -19.81 10.37 -11.88
N ASP A 554 -20.38 11.57 -12.07
CA ASP A 554 -19.70 12.76 -12.61
C ASP A 554 -18.95 13.52 -11.50
N TYR A 555 -17.73 13.07 -11.16
CA TYR A 555 -16.84 13.73 -10.21
C TYR A 555 -15.37 13.65 -10.64
N VAL A 556 -14.58 14.67 -10.28
CA VAL A 556 -13.12 14.66 -10.48
C VAL A 556 -12.47 13.66 -9.54
N VAL A 557 -11.57 12.83 -10.05
CA VAL A 557 -10.85 11.87 -9.24
C VAL A 557 -9.51 12.45 -8.74
N LEU A 558 -9.31 12.42 -7.42
CA LEU A 558 -8.06 12.77 -6.74
C LEU A 558 -7.39 11.49 -6.27
N MET A 559 -6.17 11.19 -6.73
CA MET A 559 -5.48 9.95 -6.32
C MET A 559 -3.96 10.05 -6.41
N THR A 560 -3.29 9.10 -5.76
CA THR A 560 -1.86 8.96 -5.95
C THR A 560 -1.54 8.35 -7.31
N LEU A 561 -0.35 8.64 -7.83
CA LEU A 561 0.17 8.02 -9.06
C LEU A 561 0.16 6.49 -9.01
N HIS A 562 0.40 5.89 -7.82
CA HIS A 562 0.33 4.44 -7.64
C HIS A 562 -1.10 3.90 -7.79
N SER A 563 -2.08 4.61 -7.24
CA SER A 563 -3.49 4.24 -7.36
C SER A 563 -4.04 4.41 -8.77
N ALA A 564 -3.39 5.24 -9.60
CA ALA A 564 -3.79 5.48 -10.97
C ALA A 564 -3.39 4.34 -11.94
N LYS A 565 -2.58 3.37 -11.50
CA LYS A 565 -2.22 2.23 -12.34
C LYS A 565 -3.47 1.40 -12.69
N GLY A 566 -3.60 1.04 -13.96
CA GLY A 566 -4.79 0.34 -14.49
C GLY A 566 -5.90 1.27 -14.99
N LEU A 567 -5.97 2.51 -14.49
CA LEU A 567 -6.98 3.50 -14.89
C LEU A 567 -6.55 4.34 -16.10
N GLU A 568 -7.51 5.10 -16.67
CA GLU A 568 -7.26 6.01 -17.79
C GLU A 568 -8.34 7.11 -17.83
N PHE A 569 -7.93 8.33 -18.17
CA PHE A 569 -8.80 9.50 -18.16
C PHE A 569 -8.57 10.35 -19.41
N PRO A 570 -9.62 10.97 -20.00
CA PRO A 570 -9.46 11.92 -21.09
C PRO A 570 -8.50 13.05 -20.76
N LYS A 571 -8.60 13.65 -19.56
CA LYS A 571 -7.77 14.77 -19.10
C LYS A 571 -7.10 14.46 -17.77
N VAL A 572 -5.77 14.56 -17.73
CA VAL A 572 -4.96 14.28 -16.54
C VAL A 572 -4.14 15.48 -16.14
N TYR A 573 -4.12 15.79 -14.84
CA TYR A 573 -3.20 16.73 -14.20
C TYR A 573 -2.17 15.94 -13.37
N LEU A 574 -0.87 16.11 -13.69
CA LEU A 574 0.23 15.61 -12.86
C LEU A 574 0.71 16.75 -11.98
N ALA A 575 0.34 16.73 -10.70
CA ALA A 575 0.59 17.80 -9.77
C ALA A 575 1.81 17.55 -8.87
N GLY A 576 2.50 18.65 -8.50
CA GLY A 576 3.66 18.58 -7.61
C GLY A 576 4.89 17.96 -8.27
N MET A 577 5.09 18.23 -9.55
CA MET A 577 6.26 17.74 -10.29
C MET A 577 7.55 18.53 -9.93
N GLU A 578 8.09 18.20 -8.74
CA GLU A 578 9.19 18.93 -8.09
C GLU A 578 10.24 17.96 -7.56
N ASP A 579 11.54 18.21 -7.82
CA ASP A 579 12.64 17.45 -7.20
C ASP A 579 12.59 17.60 -5.65
N GLY A 580 12.55 16.49 -4.94
CA GLY A 580 12.35 16.43 -3.49
C GLY A 580 10.92 16.00 -3.09
N LEU A 581 9.94 16.23 -3.97
CA LEU A 581 8.56 15.73 -3.82
C LEU A 581 8.29 14.57 -4.81
N PHE A 582 8.56 14.79 -6.08
CA PHE A 582 8.50 13.78 -7.14
C PHE A 582 9.56 14.06 -8.24
N PRO A 583 10.68 13.30 -8.24
CA PRO A 583 11.01 12.19 -7.33
C PRO A 583 11.21 12.63 -5.88
N SER A 584 11.00 11.67 -4.96
CA SER A 584 11.14 11.94 -3.53
C SER A 584 12.59 12.26 -3.16
N TYR A 585 12.79 13.04 -2.10
CA TYR A 585 14.15 13.35 -1.62
C TYR A 585 14.93 12.08 -1.26
N MET A 586 14.26 11.09 -0.68
CA MET A 586 14.88 9.80 -0.32
C MET A 586 15.37 9.05 -1.56
N SER A 587 14.57 9.00 -2.63
CA SER A 587 14.96 8.32 -3.89
C SER A 587 16.12 9.02 -4.60
N ILE A 588 16.35 10.32 -4.32
CA ILE A 588 17.46 11.09 -4.88
C ILE A 588 18.76 10.85 -4.09
N THR A 589 18.68 10.62 -2.77
CA THR A 589 19.82 10.62 -1.84
C THR A 589 20.17 9.26 -1.25
N SER A 590 19.40 8.21 -1.53
CA SER A 590 19.64 6.84 -1.02
C SER A 590 20.94 6.25 -1.62
N ASP A 591 21.54 5.28 -0.91
CA ASP A 591 22.69 4.52 -1.42
C ASP A 591 22.35 3.69 -2.68
N SER A 592 21.05 3.33 -2.86
CA SER A 592 20.49 2.70 -4.07
C SER A 592 19.85 3.71 -5.02
N SER A 593 20.31 4.95 -5.02
CA SER A 593 19.66 6.09 -5.70
C SER A 593 19.37 5.87 -7.20
N SER A 594 20.18 5.07 -7.91
CA SER A 594 19.92 4.78 -9.34
C SER A 594 18.68 3.91 -9.54
N GLU A 595 18.53 2.83 -8.80
CA GLU A 595 17.35 1.92 -8.92
C GLU A 595 16.07 2.57 -8.41
N ASP A 596 16.16 3.30 -7.28
CA ASP A 596 15.03 3.99 -6.69
C ASP A 596 14.55 5.14 -7.59
N LEU A 597 15.49 5.83 -8.24
CA LEU A 597 15.17 6.86 -9.23
C LEU A 597 14.55 6.27 -10.50
N GLU A 598 15.01 5.10 -10.95
CA GLU A 598 14.39 4.39 -12.07
C GLU A 598 12.96 3.96 -11.76
N GLU A 599 12.66 3.55 -10.50
CA GLU A 599 11.30 3.25 -10.09
C GLU A 599 10.41 4.50 -10.07
N GLU A 600 10.89 5.63 -9.51
CA GLU A 600 10.15 6.89 -9.56
C GLU A 600 9.93 7.37 -11.02
N ARG A 601 10.89 7.11 -11.94
CA ARG A 601 10.70 7.41 -13.37
C ARG A 601 9.65 6.51 -14.01
N ARG A 602 9.59 5.23 -13.66
CA ARG A 602 8.48 4.34 -14.08
C ARG A 602 7.13 4.85 -13.55
N LEU A 603 7.11 5.39 -12.34
CA LEU A 603 5.91 6.01 -11.78
C LEU A 603 5.50 7.27 -12.55
N ALA A 604 6.46 8.10 -12.99
CA ALA A 604 6.17 9.23 -13.87
C ALA A 604 5.64 8.77 -15.24
N TYR A 605 6.25 7.74 -15.82
CA TYR A 605 5.76 7.10 -17.04
C TYR A 605 4.33 6.56 -16.90
N VAL A 606 4.01 5.91 -15.77
CA VAL A 606 2.63 5.47 -15.46
C VAL A 606 1.69 6.68 -15.44
N GLY A 607 2.04 7.76 -14.73
CA GLY A 607 1.20 8.95 -14.66
C GLY A 607 0.93 9.58 -16.03
N ILE A 608 1.96 9.76 -16.85
CA ILE A 608 1.86 10.32 -18.22
C ILE A 608 0.93 9.44 -19.07
N THR A 609 1.08 8.13 -19.01
CA THR A 609 0.31 7.18 -19.83
C THR A 609 -1.13 6.95 -19.33
N ARG A 610 -1.58 7.64 -18.25
CA ARG A 610 -2.99 7.63 -17.84
C ARG A 610 -3.84 8.57 -18.70
N ALA A 611 -3.22 9.58 -19.32
CA ALA A 611 -3.91 10.53 -20.17
C ALA A 611 -4.24 9.92 -21.55
N LYS A 612 -5.50 10.14 -21.99
CA LYS A 612 -5.95 9.80 -23.36
C LYS A 612 -5.70 10.96 -24.31
N GLU A 613 -6.20 12.15 -23.96
CA GLU A 613 -6.31 13.30 -24.86
C GLU A 613 -5.44 14.48 -24.41
N GLU A 614 -5.53 14.85 -23.14
CA GLU A 614 -4.84 16.01 -22.59
C GLU A 614 -4.06 15.69 -21.32
N LEU A 615 -2.81 16.13 -21.27
CA LEU A 615 -1.93 16.04 -20.11
C LEU A 615 -1.48 17.45 -19.73
N THR A 616 -1.67 17.83 -18.46
CA THR A 616 -1.18 19.05 -17.86
C THR A 616 -0.26 18.72 -16.68
N ILE A 617 0.96 19.21 -16.69
CA ILE A 617 1.96 19.03 -15.64
C ILE A 617 2.06 20.32 -14.86
N THR A 618 1.97 20.24 -13.53
CA THR A 618 2.03 21.41 -12.65
C THR A 618 3.07 21.25 -11.55
N CYS A 619 3.67 22.36 -11.13
CA CYS A 619 4.62 22.41 -10.02
C CYS A 619 4.60 23.76 -9.33
N ALA A 620 5.07 23.82 -8.08
CA ALA A 620 5.24 25.04 -7.31
C ALA A 620 6.71 25.27 -6.96
N ARG A 621 7.14 26.53 -6.84
CA ARG A 621 8.50 26.89 -6.40
C ARG A 621 8.68 26.69 -4.90
N GLN A 622 7.63 26.98 -4.14
CA GLN A 622 7.60 26.81 -2.70
C GLN A 622 6.35 26.06 -2.25
N ARG A 623 6.53 25.17 -1.31
CA ARG A 623 5.46 24.35 -0.75
C ARG A 623 5.63 24.18 0.75
N MET A 624 4.55 24.31 1.49
CA MET A 624 4.56 24.03 2.92
C MET A 624 4.42 22.51 3.14
N ILE A 625 5.45 21.88 3.69
CA ILE A 625 5.47 20.46 4.02
C ILE A 625 5.82 20.31 5.49
N ARG A 626 4.95 19.68 6.30
CA ARG A 626 5.13 19.47 7.75
C ARG A 626 5.38 20.75 8.55
N GLY A 627 4.78 21.87 8.12
CA GLY A 627 4.94 23.16 8.79
C GLY A 627 6.18 23.97 8.38
N GLU A 628 7.00 23.44 7.47
CA GLU A 628 8.18 24.12 6.93
C GLU A 628 7.99 24.47 5.45
N THR A 629 8.40 25.67 5.04
CA THR A 629 8.39 26.07 3.63
C THR A 629 9.62 25.51 2.95
N GLN A 630 9.40 24.63 1.97
CA GLN A 630 10.45 24.06 1.13
C GLN A 630 10.45 24.71 -0.24
N TYR A 631 11.66 24.97 -0.78
CA TYR A 631 11.87 25.51 -2.11
C TYR A 631 12.35 24.39 -3.02
N ASN A 632 11.52 24.02 -3.97
CA ASN A 632 11.78 22.89 -4.85
C ASN A 632 12.13 23.34 -6.27
N ARG A 633 12.98 22.59 -6.95
CA ARG A 633 13.24 22.74 -8.38
C ARG A 633 12.21 21.94 -9.17
N VAL A 634 11.93 22.38 -10.40
CA VAL A 634 11.15 21.59 -11.36
C VAL A 634 11.72 20.19 -11.45
N SER A 635 10.85 19.18 -11.38
CA SER A 635 11.21 17.76 -11.46
C SER A 635 12.12 17.47 -12.65
N ARG A 636 13.12 16.63 -12.44
CA ARG A 636 13.97 16.12 -13.51
C ARG A 636 13.17 15.40 -14.59
N PHE A 637 12.08 14.73 -14.23
CA PHE A 637 11.23 14.03 -15.18
C PHE A 637 10.55 14.97 -16.17
N VAL A 638 10.23 16.20 -15.78
CA VAL A 638 9.74 17.24 -16.73
C VAL A 638 10.83 17.65 -17.72
N ARG A 639 12.10 17.70 -17.28
CA ARG A 639 13.23 18.06 -18.15
C ARG A 639 13.65 16.93 -19.10
N GLU A 640 13.23 15.70 -18.80
CA GLU A 640 13.43 14.51 -19.64
C GLU A 640 12.39 14.43 -20.77
N ILE A 641 11.30 15.23 -20.71
CA ILE A 641 10.37 15.39 -21.81
C ILE A 641 11.01 16.26 -22.88
N PRO A 642 11.00 15.87 -24.17
CA PRO A 642 11.46 16.71 -25.27
C PRO A 642 10.78 18.08 -25.25
N SER A 643 11.55 19.16 -25.28
CA SER A 643 11.05 20.54 -25.08
C SER A 643 10.02 20.96 -26.13
N GLU A 644 10.12 20.43 -27.35
CA GLU A 644 9.17 20.69 -28.44
C GLU A 644 7.75 20.16 -28.15
N LEU A 645 7.62 19.20 -27.25
CA LEU A 645 6.33 18.63 -26.84
C LEU A 645 5.63 19.47 -25.75
N LEU A 646 6.38 20.33 -25.05
CA LEU A 646 5.81 21.20 -24.02
C LEU A 646 5.19 22.47 -24.64
N ASP A 647 4.12 22.97 -24.03
CA ASP A 647 3.48 24.25 -24.43
C ASP A 647 4.28 25.48 -23.95
N SER A 648 5.09 25.29 -22.90
CA SER A 648 5.98 26.29 -22.31
C SER A 648 7.24 25.63 -21.73
N GLU A 649 8.38 26.27 -21.91
CA GLU A 649 9.64 25.74 -21.33
C GLU A 649 9.70 25.94 -19.82
N PRO A 650 10.24 24.94 -19.06
CA PRO A 650 10.61 25.15 -17.67
C PRO A 650 11.62 26.30 -17.57
N ARG A 651 11.34 27.34 -16.79
CA ARG A 651 12.30 28.44 -16.58
C ARG A 651 13.61 27.87 -16.06
N LYS A 652 14.69 28.09 -16.81
CA LYS A 652 16.05 27.77 -16.37
C LYS A 652 16.30 28.51 -15.05
N PRO A 653 16.93 27.90 -14.03
CA PRO A 653 17.34 28.64 -12.85
C PRO A 653 18.19 29.82 -13.36
N GLU A 654 17.81 31.04 -13.01
CA GLU A 654 18.65 32.22 -13.27
C GLU A 654 20.01 31.95 -12.61
N SER A 655 21.00 31.65 -13.46
CA SER A 655 22.39 31.82 -13.04
C SER A 655 22.47 33.27 -12.59
N ALA A 656 22.86 33.49 -11.35
CA ALA A 656 23.02 34.82 -10.77
C ALA A 656 23.67 35.76 -11.81
N ARG A 657 22.84 36.53 -12.53
CA ARG A 657 23.32 37.65 -13.32
C ARG A 657 23.81 38.65 -12.29
N GLY A 658 25.14 38.81 -12.29
CA GLY A 658 25.79 39.81 -11.49
C GLY A 658 25.12 41.16 -11.67
N SER A 659 24.44 41.64 -10.67
CA SER A 659 24.16 43.06 -10.55
C SER A 659 25.47 43.77 -10.29
N SER A 660 25.97 44.40 -11.33
CA SER A 660 27.04 45.41 -11.21
C SER A 660 26.48 46.58 -10.38
N PHE A 661 26.71 46.55 -9.09
CA PHE A 661 26.78 47.75 -8.28
C PHE A 661 28.20 47.84 -7.72
N GLY A 662 28.87 48.90 -8.17
CA GLY A 662 30.25 49.19 -7.85
C GLY A 662 30.49 49.59 -6.42
N LYS A 663 31.75 49.44 -6.06
CA LYS A 663 32.58 50.04 -5.02
C LYS A 663 32.71 49.34 -3.69
N GLU A 664 33.89 48.71 -3.61
CA GLU A 664 34.85 48.80 -2.50
C GLU A 664 34.37 48.46 -1.05
N SER A 665 34.69 47.25 -0.65
CA SER A 665 35.44 47.08 0.61
C SER A 665 36.18 45.71 0.56
N SER A 666 37.47 45.84 0.74
CA SER A 666 38.52 44.83 0.83
C SER A 666 38.28 43.85 2.00
N PHE A 667 38.23 42.53 1.71
CA PHE A 667 38.61 41.49 2.69
C PHE A 667 39.46 40.44 1.95
N PRO A 668 40.52 39.91 2.60
CA PRO A 668 41.57 39.20 1.92
C PRO A 668 41.24 37.75 1.57
N SER A 669 41.61 37.38 0.37
CA SER A 669 41.64 36.00 -0.13
C SER A 669 42.72 35.18 0.61
N PHE A 670 42.29 34.08 1.24
CA PHE A 670 43.17 32.98 1.59
C PHE A 670 42.57 31.71 1.04
N LEU A 671 43.16 31.20 -0.01
CA LEU A 671 43.33 29.79 -0.35
C LEU A 671 43.60 29.63 -1.85
N GLN A 672 44.87 29.68 -2.17
CA GLN A 672 45.37 29.02 -3.36
C GLN A 672 46.67 28.27 -3.02
N ASN A 673 46.76 27.07 -3.58
CA ASN A 673 47.95 26.19 -3.67
C ASN A 673 48.08 25.16 -2.52
N GLN A 674 48.37 23.90 -2.74
CA GLN A 674 49.07 23.18 -3.84
C GLN A 674 48.84 21.67 -3.67
N THR A 675 48.62 20.96 -4.76
CA THR A 675 49.38 19.88 -5.36
C THR A 675 50.00 18.78 -4.45
N THR A 676 49.62 17.55 -4.82
CA THR A 676 50.42 16.31 -4.93
C THR A 676 51.37 15.90 -3.79
N ALA A 677 51.11 14.71 -3.22
CA ALA A 677 52.05 13.61 -3.18
C ALA A 677 51.56 12.43 -2.30
N ARG A 678 51.48 11.24 -2.85
CA ARG A 678 51.64 9.98 -2.10
C ARG A 678 53.09 9.91 -1.56
N PRO A 679 53.36 9.35 -0.34
CA PRO A 679 53.69 7.95 -0.28
C PRO A 679 53.52 7.19 1.09
N LYS A 680 53.62 5.88 0.92
CA LYS A 680 54.28 4.85 1.74
C LYS A 680 53.78 4.49 3.16
N ARG A 681 53.45 3.20 3.21
CA ARG A 681 53.43 2.28 4.35
C ARG A 681 54.64 2.43 5.27
N THR A 682 54.45 2.29 6.56
CA THR A 682 55.29 1.49 7.44
C THR A 682 54.53 1.01 8.72
N THR A 683 54.95 -0.09 9.21
CA THR A 683 54.44 -1.09 10.10
C THR A 683 54.66 -0.82 11.57
N LEU A 684 53.78 -1.42 12.42
CA LEU A 684 53.96 -2.06 13.72
C LEU A 684 54.48 -1.25 14.95
N ARG A 685 53.71 -1.22 16.05
CA ARG A 685 54.00 -1.92 17.29
C ARG A 685 53.02 -1.68 18.43
N GLN A 686 52.44 -2.76 18.93
CA GLN A 686 52.02 -3.17 20.29
C GLN A 686 51.67 -2.14 21.38
N GLN A 687 50.53 -2.43 21.97
CA GLN A 687 49.84 -2.13 23.23
C GLN A 687 50.77 -1.98 24.48
N PRO A 688 50.31 -1.46 25.68
CA PRO A 688 49.08 -1.90 26.34
C PRO A 688 48.30 -0.86 27.19
N SER A 689 47.10 -1.32 27.60
CA SER A 689 46.36 -1.14 28.85
C SER A 689 45.65 0.19 29.16
N GLY A 690 44.33 0.09 29.23
CA GLY A 690 43.50 0.51 30.35
C GLY A 690 43.04 1.94 30.41
N GLN A 691 41.78 2.18 30.08
CA GLN A 691 40.78 2.89 30.88
C GLN A 691 39.66 3.50 30.04
N SER A 692 38.42 3.20 30.44
CA SER A 692 37.12 3.86 30.22
C SER A 692 36.86 4.51 28.84
N MET A 693 36.04 3.85 28.03
CA MET A 693 35.37 4.45 26.88
C MET A 693 34.25 5.39 27.31
N GLN A 694 34.49 6.68 27.23
CA GLN A 694 33.42 7.66 26.99
C GLN A 694 33.16 7.73 25.48
N ALA A 695 31.92 7.46 25.07
CA ALA A 695 31.49 7.56 23.70
C ALA A 695 31.59 9.01 23.19
N LYS A 696 32.45 9.26 22.20
CA LYS A 696 32.48 10.51 21.45
C LYS A 696 31.33 10.48 20.40
N ALA A 697 30.35 11.34 20.62
CA ALA A 697 29.33 11.66 19.64
C ALA A 697 29.96 12.38 18.44
N LEU A 698 29.57 11.96 17.23
CA LEU A 698 29.89 12.65 15.96
C LEU A 698 29.20 14.03 15.95
N VAL A 699 30.02 15.05 15.83
CA VAL A 699 29.61 16.46 15.69
C VAL A 699 29.15 16.69 14.26
N THR A 700 27.83 16.83 14.06
CA THR A 700 27.25 17.48 12.90
C THR A 700 27.17 18.99 13.17
N LYS A 701 27.56 19.79 12.18
CA LYS A 701 27.66 21.26 12.21
C LYS A 701 26.41 21.92 12.80
N GLY A 702 26.68 22.86 13.73
CA GLY A 702 25.78 23.45 14.68
C GLY A 702 24.62 24.26 14.10
N VAL A 703 23.49 24.05 14.72
CA VAL A 703 22.47 25.08 14.89
C VAL A 703 22.98 25.99 16.02
N VAL A 704 23.14 27.28 15.72
CA VAL A 704 23.53 28.29 16.71
C VAL A 704 22.40 28.39 17.73
N LYS A 705 22.67 28.00 18.98
CA LYS A 705 21.74 28.25 20.10
C LYS A 705 21.50 29.75 20.19
N SER A 706 20.25 30.20 20.26
CA SER A 706 19.91 31.58 20.55
C SER A 706 20.38 31.92 21.97
N GLU A 707 21.13 33.00 22.15
CA GLU A 707 21.44 33.52 23.47
C GLU A 707 20.15 33.92 24.18
N LEU A 708 19.99 33.47 25.44
CA LEU A 708 18.85 33.86 26.28
C LEU A 708 19.10 35.24 26.83
N ASP A 709 18.13 36.11 26.71
CA ASP A 709 18.15 37.50 27.29
C ASP A 709 17.70 37.56 28.76
N TYR A 710 17.46 36.37 29.37
CA TYR A 710 17.06 36.21 30.77
C TYR A 710 17.82 35.06 31.44
N GLY A 711 17.96 35.13 32.78
CA GLY A 711 18.62 34.11 33.60
C GLY A 711 17.73 33.56 34.72
N ILE A 712 18.30 32.63 35.52
CA ILE A 712 17.60 32.10 36.70
C ILE A 712 17.36 33.23 37.71
N GLY A 713 16.12 33.40 38.16
CA GLY A 713 15.67 34.45 39.06
C GLY A 713 15.04 35.66 38.36
N ASP A 714 15.19 35.79 37.05
CA ASP A 714 14.59 36.90 36.30
C ASP A 714 13.08 36.76 36.15
N ALA A 715 12.38 37.88 36.15
CA ALA A 715 10.98 37.97 35.86
C ALA A 715 10.78 37.95 34.31
N VAL A 716 9.89 37.08 33.85
CA VAL A 716 9.58 36.91 32.42
C VAL A 716 8.07 36.93 32.17
N SER A 717 7.68 37.33 30.97
CA SER A 717 6.30 37.30 30.52
C SER A 717 6.10 36.28 29.38
N HIS A 718 5.06 35.45 29.50
CA HIS A 718 4.62 34.52 28.48
C HIS A 718 3.23 34.89 27.99
N ILE A 719 3.00 34.81 26.69
CA ILE A 719 1.74 35.24 26.02
C ILE A 719 0.49 34.59 26.62
N LYS A 720 0.56 33.31 27.02
CA LYS A 720 -0.57 32.52 27.56
C LYS A 720 -0.61 32.46 29.07
N PHE A 721 0.55 32.47 29.75
CA PHE A 721 0.66 32.25 31.20
C PHE A 721 0.95 33.54 32.01
N GLY A 722 1.13 34.68 31.32
CA GLY A 722 1.37 35.96 31.98
C GLY A 722 2.76 36.05 32.64
N ARG A 723 2.81 36.70 33.77
CA ARG A 723 4.05 36.99 34.51
C ARG A 723 4.53 35.78 35.29
N GLY A 724 5.84 35.50 35.27
CA GLY A 724 6.44 34.40 36.02
C GLY A 724 7.92 34.64 36.31
N VAL A 725 8.50 33.82 37.17
CA VAL A 725 9.92 33.90 37.58
C VAL A 725 10.63 32.63 37.10
N VAL A 726 11.77 32.79 36.44
CA VAL A 726 12.59 31.67 35.96
C VAL A 726 13.23 30.95 37.15
N LYS A 727 12.90 29.70 37.38
CA LYS A 727 13.42 28.87 38.47
C LYS A 727 14.65 28.06 38.09
N ASN A 728 14.71 27.60 36.85
CA ASN A 728 15.83 26.77 36.36
C ASN A 728 15.99 26.88 34.84
N ILE A 729 17.25 26.75 34.38
CA ILE A 729 17.59 26.65 32.94
C ILE A 729 18.55 25.47 32.78
N MET A 730 18.18 24.48 31.98
CA MET A 730 19.02 23.34 31.69
C MET A 730 19.35 23.28 30.20
N ASP A 731 20.56 22.84 29.88
CA ASP A 731 20.99 22.62 28.52
C ASP A 731 20.39 21.32 27.99
N GLY A 732 19.38 21.39 27.11
CA GLY A 732 18.73 20.24 26.44
C GLY A 732 19.44 19.79 25.18
N GLY A 733 20.68 20.22 24.92
CA GLY A 733 21.49 19.81 23.76
C GLY A 733 21.21 20.63 22.49
N ARG A 734 19.99 20.72 22.04
CA ARG A 734 19.57 21.51 20.84
C ARG A 734 18.92 22.84 21.23
N ASP A 735 18.36 22.97 22.44
CA ASP A 735 17.68 24.14 22.97
C ASP A 735 17.80 24.16 24.50
N TYR A 736 17.50 25.31 25.15
CA TYR A 736 17.44 25.39 26.60
C TYR A 736 16.06 24.98 27.11
N GLU A 737 16.00 24.06 28.08
CA GLU A 737 14.79 23.77 28.87
C GLU A 737 14.69 24.77 30.02
N VAL A 738 13.68 25.64 29.99
CA VAL A 738 13.46 26.68 30.99
C VAL A 738 12.28 26.30 31.87
N THR A 739 12.48 26.34 33.17
CA THR A 739 11.43 26.13 34.18
C THR A 739 11.02 27.48 34.73
N VAL A 740 9.76 27.86 34.56
CA VAL A 740 9.21 29.16 35.01
C VAL A 740 8.03 28.91 35.93
N ASP A 741 7.99 29.65 37.04
CA ASP A 741 6.88 29.68 37.98
C ASP A 741 5.98 30.88 37.68
N PHE A 742 4.81 30.63 37.10
CA PHE A 742 3.87 31.65 36.65
C PHE A 742 2.82 31.95 37.71
N GLU A 743 2.55 33.25 37.97
CA GLU A 743 1.50 33.69 38.86
C GLU A 743 0.13 33.14 38.44
N GLY A 744 -0.52 32.36 39.31
CA GLY A 744 -1.83 31.74 39.04
C GLY A 744 -1.82 30.47 38.21
N TYR A 745 -0.69 30.07 37.58
CA TYR A 745 -0.58 28.87 36.75
C TYR A 745 0.47 27.86 37.23
N GLY A 746 1.24 28.22 38.27
CA GLY A 746 2.28 27.37 38.87
C GLY A 746 3.47 27.10 37.96
N VAL A 747 4.30 26.13 38.34
CA VAL A 747 5.56 25.82 37.66
C VAL A 747 5.31 25.10 36.34
N LYS A 748 5.90 25.64 35.24
CA LYS A 748 5.87 25.06 33.90
C LYS A 748 7.28 24.91 33.35
N LYS A 749 7.53 23.80 32.66
CA LYS A 749 8.74 23.52 31.88
C LYS A 749 8.48 23.70 30.38
N MET A 750 9.36 24.39 29.69
CA MET A 750 9.21 24.70 28.27
C MET A 750 10.58 24.90 27.61
N PHE A 751 10.67 24.68 26.31
CA PHE A 751 11.88 24.98 25.54
C PHE A 751 11.93 26.45 25.15
N ALA A 752 13.09 27.09 25.32
CA ALA A 752 13.27 28.52 25.16
C ALA A 752 12.87 29.06 23.79
N SER A 753 13.22 28.35 22.69
CA SER A 753 12.87 28.75 21.36
C SER A 753 11.35 28.78 21.10
N PHE A 754 10.59 27.92 21.77
CA PHE A 754 9.12 27.84 21.65
C PHE A 754 8.37 28.72 22.64
N ALA A 755 8.95 28.94 23.80
CA ALA A 755 8.32 29.68 24.91
C ALA A 755 8.16 31.17 24.64
N LYS A 756 8.96 31.75 23.74
CA LYS A 756 8.95 33.21 23.43
C LYS A 756 8.83 34.10 24.68
N LEU A 757 9.55 33.70 25.72
CA LEU A 757 9.60 34.46 26.97
C LEU A 757 10.27 35.82 26.72
N LYS A 758 9.70 36.86 27.30
CA LYS A 758 10.30 38.21 27.30
C LYS A 758 10.65 38.60 28.73
N ARG A 759 11.83 39.08 28.92
CA ARG A 759 12.25 39.65 30.23
C ARG A 759 11.40 40.89 30.53
N ILE A 760 10.96 41.02 31.79
CA ILE A 760 10.16 42.15 32.27
C ILE A 760 11.02 43.06 33.14
#